data_9dc29766b4a07782a3b8aecc65f4c7b9
#
_entry.id   9dc29766b4a07782a3b8aecc65f4c7b9
#
_cell.length_a   1.000
_cell.length_b   1.000
_cell.length_c   1.000
_cell.angle_alpha   90.00
_cell.angle_beta   90.00
_cell.angle_gamma   90.00
#
_symmetry.space_group_name_H-M   'P 1'
#
loop_
_entity.id
_entity.type
_entity.pdbx_description
1 polymer ?
#
loop_
_entity_poly.entity_id
_entity_poly.type
_entity_poly.pdbx_seq_one_letter_code
_entity_poly.pdbx_strand_id
1 'polypeptide(L)'
;MNSRIKELTEITLKGDMFAHSTPTEFDREDIFLSRQEMETKRLCEYILNQEPVLTEFSKMTGFFSCDGSIVGDAFRRGGHRFTGELISKFYLKPVDNLSTFEWQHATADYQKVLKVGIGGIIEEIDESLKGRTKEEEIEFLNCLKKVANALIGWAHKCSDRALAFSKTTENPEYKKNLETLAETLLRVPENKPNNFYEAVLTIYLCFSADPDSVGTLDRYLNPFYEADIKSGKITREEAKEYLQELFLMLQAATSAKSDRFTRGGESHFCIGGYLPDGSDSFCDLSKLILESLIDLPTYIPQVTLRWTAKTPREVFKFALDCERKDPHKRIAFQNDEKRIKCYTEICGFPFEKAVGYTTVGCNEPAFLGAITGSNSKVNFARCVETLFHKKSDKVIAAKTYEEFYALFLKELFADLELAYAYDDKYNRERAKDINYLSSLFFNGCIEKGKSLTQGAGDIVIASPMCMGISNVIDSLIVVKQFVYDEQAFTMEELVAALKNNWEGYEAIRAQIIKKGDFFGNDTDRSNAVAQGLYQNLYEFLKDKTNLFGYHWLIGDLMGYNPHYKWFGEKMEATPDGRFKGEMLKFGLGQSGGKDRNGLTALLNSVAKVDPNAIGCGSTVTNLLMEEELITNDDLFDKTVDLLETYFKNGGVHFQLTYVSKEDLIKAKASPEEHQSLRVRVSGFSDYFVKLHEAIQDEVIERTVQK
;
A
#
# COMPACT_ATOMS: atom_id res chain seq x y z
N MET A 1 -24.55 -14.08 2.95
CA MET A 1 -25.05 -12.79 3.53
C MET A 1 -26.48 -12.97 4.02
N ASN A 2 -26.79 -12.50 5.25
CA ASN A 2 -28.16 -12.40 5.75
C ASN A 2 -28.88 -11.17 5.16
N SER A 3 -30.20 -10.99 5.49
CA SER A 3 -31.00 -9.88 4.94
C SER A 3 -30.45 -8.50 5.34
N ARG A 4 -30.05 -8.33 6.59
CA ARG A 4 -29.50 -7.07 7.12
C ARG A 4 -28.23 -6.65 6.36
N ILE A 5 -27.29 -7.57 6.16
CA ILE A 5 -26.05 -7.29 5.41
C ILE A 5 -26.32 -6.99 3.94
N LYS A 6 -27.35 -7.59 3.33
CA LYS A 6 -27.76 -7.24 1.96
C LYS A 6 -28.24 -5.80 1.86
N GLU A 7 -29.09 -5.34 2.77
CA GLU A 7 -29.56 -3.94 2.81
C GLU A 7 -28.39 -2.97 3.00
N LEU A 8 -27.50 -3.23 3.96
CA LEU A 8 -26.30 -2.43 4.16
C LEU A 8 -25.40 -2.39 2.93
N THR A 9 -25.25 -3.51 2.22
CA THR A 9 -24.49 -3.59 0.98
C THR A 9 -25.08 -2.67 -0.10
N GLU A 10 -26.40 -2.71 -0.29
CA GLU A 10 -27.07 -1.85 -1.27
C GLU A 10 -26.90 -0.37 -0.94
N ILE A 11 -27.08 0.02 0.33
CA ILE A 11 -26.89 1.39 0.79
C ILE A 11 -25.43 1.83 0.56
N THR A 12 -24.46 1.00 0.92
CA THR A 12 -23.04 1.28 0.74
C THR A 12 -22.67 1.50 -0.72
N LEU A 13 -23.10 0.61 -1.61
CA LEU A 13 -22.76 0.69 -3.03
C LEU A 13 -23.45 1.87 -3.76
N LYS A 14 -24.62 2.30 -3.27
CA LYS A 14 -25.28 3.53 -3.77
C LYS A 14 -24.57 4.80 -3.29
N GLY A 15 -23.72 4.68 -2.27
CA GLY A 15 -23.05 5.81 -1.66
C GLY A 15 -23.94 6.63 -0.74
N ASP A 16 -24.94 6.01 -0.14
CA ASP A 16 -25.90 6.67 0.74
C ASP A 16 -25.47 6.64 2.22
N MET A 17 -24.31 6.04 2.52
CA MET A 17 -23.72 6.03 3.85
C MET A 17 -22.72 7.16 4.02
N PHE A 18 -23.19 8.40 4.09
CA PHE A 18 -22.32 9.56 4.31
C PHE A 18 -22.73 10.35 5.54
N ALA A 19 -21.71 10.86 6.24
CA ALA A 19 -21.88 11.91 7.24
C ALA A 19 -21.55 13.27 6.63
N HIS A 20 -22.23 14.30 7.12
CA HIS A 20 -21.92 15.69 6.83
C HIS A 20 -21.16 16.28 8.02
N SER A 21 -20.17 17.12 7.77
CA SER A 21 -19.53 17.91 8.81
C SER A 21 -19.99 19.36 8.74
N THR A 22 -20.16 19.98 9.90
CA THR A 22 -20.38 21.41 9.98
C THR A 22 -19.02 22.12 9.95
N PRO A 23 -18.85 23.22 9.19
CA PRO A 23 -17.62 24.00 9.21
C PRO A 23 -17.28 24.48 10.61
N THR A 24 -15.99 24.53 10.92
CA THR A 24 -15.50 25.11 12.17
C THR A 24 -15.63 26.62 12.15
N GLU A 25 -16.24 27.20 13.17
CA GLU A 25 -16.32 28.65 13.36
C GLU A 25 -15.22 29.10 14.34
N PHE A 26 -14.65 30.29 14.11
CA PHE A 26 -13.67 30.90 14.98
C PHE A 26 -14.25 32.08 15.72
N ASP A 27 -13.99 32.12 17.04
CA ASP A 27 -14.36 33.25 17.89
C ASP A 27 -13.30 34.34 17.86
N ARG A 28 -13.67 35.58 18.24
CA ARG A 28 -12.71 36.69 18.31
C ARG A 28 -11.56 36.43 19.28
N GLU A 29 -11.79 35.62 20.32
CA GLU A 29 -10.83 35.30 21.34
C GLU A 29 -9.77 34.31 20.87
N ASP A 30 -10.04 33.56 19.81
CA ASP A 30 -9.11 32.57 19.23
C ASP A 30 -7.83 33.23 18.69
N ILE A 31 -7.85 34.55 18.44
CA ILE A 31 -6.64 35.29 18.03
C ILE A 31 -5.51 35.25 19.07
N PHE A 32 -5.86 34.99 20.33
CA PHE A 32 -4.88 34.90 21.43
C PHE A 32 -4.29 33.49 21.62
N LEU A 33 -4.82 32.49 20.91
CA LEU A 33 -4.30 31.12 20.96
C LEU A 33 -2.95 31.03 20.23
N SER A 34 -2.07 30.17 20.72
CA SER A 34 -0.90 29.76 19.97
C SER A 34 -1.31 29.07 18.65
N ARG A 35 -0.38 28.93 17.71
CA ARG A 35 -0.66 28.19 16.48
C ARG A 35 -1.09 26.75 16.79
N GLN A 36 -0.44 26.08 17.72
CA GLN A 36 -0.76 24.71 18.10
C GLN A 36 -2.16 24.61 18.74
N GLU A 37 -2.50 25.52 19.63
CA GLU A 37 -3.83 25.57 20.26
C GLU A 37 -4.93 25.82 19.23
N MET A 38 -4.69 26.73 18.28
CA MET A 38 -5.63 27.05 17.20
C MET A 38 -5.89 25.81 16.31
N GLU A 39 -4.82 25.14 15.87
CA GLU A 39 -4.92 23.92 15.06
C GLU A 39 -5.61 22.80 15.82
N THR A 40 -5.32 22.67 17.13
CA THR A 40 -5.96 21.68 18.00
C THR A 40 -7.45 21.98 18.21
N LYS A 41 -7.82 23.21 18.48
CA LYS A 41 -9.24 23.62 18.61
C LYS A 41 -10.00 23.26 17.34
N ARG A 42 -9.48 23.65 16.19
CA ARG A 42 -10.05 23.34 14.89
C ARG A 42 -10.23 21.84 14.67
N LEU A 43 -9.23 21.03 15.00
CA LEU A 43 -9.29 19.58 14.87
C LEU A 43 -10.35 18.98 15.82
N CYS A 44 -10.38 19.40 17.08
CA CYS A 44 -11.37 18.93 18.05
C CYS A 44 -12.81 19.27 17.62
N GLU A 45 -13.05 20.48 17.16
CA GLU A 45 -14.35 20.89 16.66
C GLU A 45 -14.74 20.14 15.39
N TYR A 46 -13.78 19.92 14.47
CA TYR A 46 -14.00 19.08 13.29
C TYR A 46 -14.45 17.68 13.68
N ILE A 47 -13.79 17.04 14.64
CA ILE A 47 -14.17 15.71 15.13
C ILE A 47 -15.57 15.74 15.75
N LEU A 48 -15.83 16.67 16.67
CA LEU A 48 -17.10 16.75 17.40
C LEU A 48 -18.28 17.12 16.51
N ASN A 49 -18.03 17.83 15.40
CA ASN A 49 -19.07 18.27 14.46
C ASN A 49 -19.40 17.21 13.40
N GLN A 50 -18.65 16.09 13.33
CA GLN A 50 -19.03 14.99 12.44
C GLN A 50 -20.37 14.39 12.85
N GLU A 51 -21.29 14.25 11.90
CA GLU A 51 -22.50 13.49 12.14
C GLU A 51 -22.22 11.99 12.02
N PRO A 52 -22.74 11.16 12.93
CA PRO A 52 -22.56 9.72 12.86
C PRO A 52 -23.22 9.13 11.62
N VAL A 53 -22.55 8.21 10.97
CA VAL A 53 -23.13 7.38 9.89
C VAL A 53 -23.97 6.29 10.52
N LEU A 54 -25.29 6.40 10.43
CA LEU A 54 -26.24 5.46 10.99
C LEU A 54 -27.37 5.17 10.01
N THR A 55 -27.73 3.89 9.94
CA THR A 55 -28.95 3.40 9.29
C THR A 55 -29.73 2.56 10.30
N GLU A 56 -30.97 2.19 10.01
CA GLU A 56 -31.73 1.27 10.87
C GLU A 56 -31.07 -0.11 10.98
N PHE A 57 -30.24 -0.48 10.00
CA PHE A 57 -29.51 -1.75 9.95
C PHE A 57 -28.16 -1.74 10.69
N SER A 58 -27.73 -0.60 11.24
CA SER A 58 -26.38 -0.43 11.79
C SER A 58 -26.19 -1.19 13.10
N LYS A 59 -25.07 -1.92 13.19
CA LYS A 59 -24.44 -2.38 14.43
C LYS A 59 -23.14 -1.64 14.69
N MET A 60 -22.66 -0.86 13.74
CA MET A 60 -21.47 -0.03 13.83
C MET A 60 -21.74 1.39 13.35
N THR A 61 -20.91 2.31 13.77
CA THR A 61 -20.91 3.70 13.32
C THR A 61 -19.50 4.23 13.25
N GLY A 62 -19.31 5.28 12.48
CA GLY A 62 -18.05 5.99 12.33
C GLY A 62 -18.30 7.34 11.67
N PHE A 63 -17.27 8.12 11.45
CA PHE A 63 -17.35 9.27 10.58
C PHE A 63 -16.50 9.05 9.32
N PHE A 64 -16.98 9.62 8.23
CA PHE A 64 -16.25 9.59 6.99
C PHE A 64 -15.89 11.01 6.60
N SER A 65 -14.70 11.21 6.06
CA SER A 65 -14.46 12.41 5.29
C SER A 65 -15.35 12.31 4.05
N CYS A 66 -16.44 13.03 4.08
CA CYS A 66 -17.38 13.08 2.97
C CYS A 66 -16.64 13.43 1.67
N ASP A 67 -17.03 12.81 0.58
CA ASP A 67 -16.64 13.14 -0.79
C ASP A 67 -15.16 12.95 -1.18
N GLY A 68 -14.38 12.16 -0.44
CA GLY A 68 -12.93 12.08 -0.67
C GLY A 68 -12.28 13.44 -0.47
N SER A 69 -12.91 14.30 0.31
CA SER A 69 -12.41 15.63 0.53
C SER A 69 -11.10 15.56 1.30
N ILE A 70 -10.23 16.26 0.78
CA ILE A 70 -8.89 16.65 1.15
C ILE A 70 -8.75 17.10 2.61
N VAL A 71 -9.83 17.45 3.28
CA VAL A 71 -9.82 17.87 4.68
C VAL A 71 -9.48 16.70 5.59
N GLY A 72 -10.01 15.50 5.34
CA GLY A 72 -9.59 14.27 6.02
C GLY A 72 -8.11 13.95 5.79
N ASP A 73 -7.63 14.05 4.56
CA ASP A 73 -6.23 13.83 4.22
C ASP A 73 -5.29 14.88 4.84
N ALA A 74 -5.70 16.14 4.92
CA ALA A 74 -4.87 17.19 5.52
C ALA A 74 -4.69 16.99 7.04
N PHE A 75 -5.70 16.53 7.74
CA PHE A 75 -5.59 16.22 9.16
C PHE A 75 -4.88 14.89 9.41
N ARG A 76 -5.15 13.92 8.56
CA ARG A 76 -4.68 12.54 8.69
C ARG A 76 -3.18 12.37 8.48
N ARG A 77 -2.58 13.08 7.55
CA ARG A 77 -1.22 12.78 7.07
C ARG A 77 -0.15 13.81 7.45
N GLY A 78 -0.46 14.65 8.41
CA GLY A 78 0.53 15.53 9.01
C GLY A 78 1.11 16.56 8.08
N GLY A 79 0.31 17.05 7.19
CA GLY A 79 0.64 18.19 6.38
C GLY A 79 -0.66 18.85 5.96
N HIS A 80 -0.77 20.14 6.17
CA HIS A 80 -1.77 20.86 5.41
C HIS A 80 -1.46 20.62 3.93
N ARG A 81 -2.45 20.18 3.15
CA ARG A 81 -2.32 20.11 1.68
C ARG A 81 -1.73 21.39 1.13
N PHE A 82 -2.06 22.50 1.77
CA PHE A 82 -1.50 23.82 1.46
C PHE A 82 0.02 23.88 1.68
N THR A 83 0.54 23.30 2.77
CA THR A 83 1.98 23.27 3.03
C THR A 83 2.70 22.36 2.02
N GLY A 84 2.14 21.20 1.70
CA GLY A 84 2.70 20.32 0.68
C GLY A 84 2.66 20.92 -0.72
N GLU A 85 1.56 21.57 -1.11
CA GLU A 85 1.50 22.34 -2.36
C GLU A 85 2.50 23.50 -2.40
N LEU A 86 2.67 24.19 -1.28
CA LEU A 86 3.67 25.25 -1.15
C LEU A 86 5.09 24.68 -1.26
N ILE A 87 5.38 23.59 -0.54
CA ILE A 87 6.68 22.92 -0.59
C ILE A 87 6.98 22.49 -2.01
N SER A 88 6.06 21.79 -2.68
CA SER A 88 6.27 21.31 -4.04
C SER A 88 6.40 22.43 -5.07
N LYS A 89 5.60 23.49 -4.94
CA LYS A 89 5.61 24.62 -5.90
C LYS A 89 6.75 25.61 -5.70
N PHE A 90 7.13 25.87 -4.46
CA PHE A 90 8.04 26.97 -4.15
C PHE A 90 9.42 26.54 -3.66
N TYR A 91 9.53 25.41 -2.96
CA TYR A 91 10.78 24.96 -2.37
C TYR A 91 11.43 23.77 -3.05
N LEU A 92 10.62 22.91 -3.69
CA LEU A 92 11.08 21.74 -4.41
C LEU A 92 10.72 21.93 -5.88
N LYS A 93 11.61 22.50 -6.65
CA LYS A 93 11.42 22.56 -8.10
C LYS A 93 11.38 21.14 -8.64
N PRO A 94 10.41 20.78 -9.51
CA PRO A 94 10.41 19.49 -10.18
C PRO A 94 11.74 19.30 -10.90
N VAL A 95 12.39 18.19 -10.62
CA VAL A 95 13.53 17.73 -11.39
C VAL A 95 13.01 16.66 -12.34
N ASP A 96 13.47 16.64 -13.56
CA ASP A 96 12.93 15.76 -14.62
C ASP A 96 12.84 14.27 -14.25
N ASN A 97 13.70 13.83 -13.29
CA ASN A 97 13.79 12.43 -12.87
C ASN A 97 13.04 12.14 -11.57
N LEU A 98 12.60 13.18 -10.86
CA LEU A 98 12.04 13.09 -9.53
C LEU A 98 10.67 13.77 -9.51
N SER A 99 9.72 13.16 -8.84
CA SER A 99 8.53 13.85 -8.40
C SER A 99 8.40 13.69 -6.90
N THR A 100 7.99 14.76 -6.21
CA THR A 100 7.62 14.70 -4.81
C THR A 100 6.14 14.36 -4.71
N PHE A 101 5.80 13.56 -3.73
CA PHE A 101 4.43 13.19 -3.46
C PHE A 101 4.16 13.28 -1.96
N GLU A 102 3.04 13.87 -1.58
CA GLU A 102 2.71 14.11 -0.19
C GLU A 102 2.19 12.88 0.54
N TRP A 103 1.83 11.84 -0.22
CA TRP A 103 1.12 10.73 0.34
C TRP A 103 2.06 9.75 1.03
N GLN A 104 1.82 9.56 2.32
CA GLN A 104 2.42 8.50 3.10
C GLN A 104 1.33 7.60 3.62
N HIS A 105 1.54 6.30 3.51
CA HIS A 105 0.70 5.32 4.16
C HIS A 105 1.08 5.19 5.64
N ALA A 106 0.07 4.94 6.46
CA ALA A 106 0.21 4.82 7.90
C ALA A 106 -0.75 3.77 8.44
N THR A 107 -0.44 3.19 9.56
CA THR A 107 -1.36 2.31 10.28
C THR A 107 -1.26 2.55 11.77
N ALA A 108 -2.40 2.79 12.42
CA ALA A 108 -2.48 2.96 13.86
C ALA A 108 -2.02 1.69 14.60
N ASP A 109 -1.51 1.83 15.81
CA ASP A 109 -1.30 0.69 16.70
C ASP A 109 -2.63 0.25 17.34
N TYR A 110 -3.42 -0.47 16.58
CA TYR A 110 -4.70 -1.01 17.06
C TYR A 110 -4.52 -1.95 18.24
N GLN A 111 -3.41 -2.68 18.32
CA GLN A 111 -3.14 -3.57 19.43
C GLN A 111 -3.01 -2.80 20.75
N LYS A 112 -2.35 -1.63 20.73
CA LYS A 112 -2.26 -0.72 21.88
C LYS A 112 -3.65 -0.23 22.27
N VAL A 113 -4.43 0.27 21.33
CA VAL A 113 -5.78 0.78 21.61
C VAL A 113 -6.69 -0.31 22.18
N LEU A 114 -6.66 -1.52 21.64
CA LEU A 114 -7.45 -2.65 22.17
C LEU A 114 -7.01 -3.07 23.58
N LYS A 115 -5.74 -2.84 23.95
CA LYS A 115 -5.21 -3.17 25.26
C LYS A 115 -5.59 -2.17 26.35
N VAL A 116 -5.62 -0.86 26.02
CA VAL A 116 -5.76 0.20 27.02
C VAL A 116 -6.95 1.14 26.78
N GLY A 117 -7.51 1.23 25.59
CA GLY A 117 -8.48 2.23 25.19
C GLY A 117 -7.86 3.61 25.03
N ILE A 118 -8.66 4.59 24.54
CA ILE A 118 -8.21 6.00 24.46
C ILE A 118 -7.99 6.60 25.86
N GLY A 119 -8.77 6.17 26.85
CA GLY A 119 -8.58 6.57 28.24
C GLY A 119 -7.20 6.17 28.78
N GLY A 120 -6.75 4.94 28.49
CA GLY A 120 -5.39 4.52 28.85
C GLY A 120 -4.29 5.28 28.12
N ILE A 121 -4.54 5.70 26.85
CA ILE A 121 -3.63 6.60 26.13
C ILE A 121 -3.55 7.97 26.81
N ILE A 122 -4.68 8.50 27.33
CA ILE A 122 -4.70 9.74 28.11
C ILE A 122 -3.88 9.59 29.41
N GLU A 123 -3.98 8.46 30.07
CA GLU A 123 -3.14 8.16 31.25
C GLU A 123 -1.64 8.15 30.91
N GLU A 124 -1.26 7.58 29.76
CA GLU A 124 0.12 7.61 29.27
C GLU A 124 0.60 9.05 28.98
N ILE A 125 -0.27 9.90 28.41
CA ILE A 125 0.04 11.32 28.19
C ILE A 125 0.26 12.02 29.53
N ASP A 126 -0.61 11.80 30.52
CA ASP A 126 -0.50 12.39 31.85
C ASP A 126 0.78 11.92 32.58
N GLU A 127 1.16 10.68 32.41
CA GLU A 127 2.43 10.19 32.96
C GLU A 127 3.62 10.82 32.23
N SER A 128 3.56 10.94 30.90
CA SER A 128 4.60 11.58 30.11
C SER A 128 4.77 13.06 30.40
N LEU A 129 3.75 13.75 30.85
CA LEU A 129 3.80 15.17 31.27
C LEU A 129 4.58 15.36 32.56
N LYS A 130 4.62 14.35 33.44
CA LYS A 130 5.32 14.46 34.73
C LYS A 130 6.82 14.67 34.55
N GLY A 131 7.34 15.72 35.13
CA GLY A 131 8.77 16.03 35.09
C GLY A 131 9.28 16.67 33.80
N ARG A 132 8.40 16.94 32.84
CA ARG A 132 8.79 17.68 31.63
C ARG A 132 8.99 19.17 31.92
N THR A 133 10.00 19.75 31.28
CA THR A 133 10.36 21.16 31.46
C THR A 133 10.36 21.95 30.16
N LYS A 134 10.34 21.28 29.00
CA LYS A 134 10.31 21.94 27.70
C LYS A 134 8.88 22.31 27.35
N GLU A 135 8.66 23.59 27.17
CA GLU A 135 7.33 24.16 26.90
C GLU A 135 6.67 23.57 25.66
N GLU A 136 7.41 23.41 24.57
CA GLU A 136 6.93 22.82 23.32
C GLU A 136 6.43 21.36 23.48
N GLU A 137 7.14 20.56 24.28
CA GLU A 137 6.74 19.16 24.56
C GLU A 137 5.48 19.12 25.43
N ILE A 138 5.37 20.03 26.41
CA ILE A 138 4.21 20.16 27.30
C ILE A 138 2.99 20.63 26.49
N GLU A 139 3.16 21.64 25.64
CA GLU A 139 2.08 22.15 24.76
C GLU A 139 1.58 21.05 23.84
N PHE A 140 2.48 20.34 23.15
CA PHE A 140 2.12 19.23 22.27
C PHE A 140 1.31 18.15 22.99
N LEU A 141 1.74 17.70 24.15
CA LEU A 141 1.05 16.64 24.92
C LEU A 141 -0.32 17.11 25.43
N ASN A 142 -0.45 18.36 25.86
CA ASN A 142 -1.74 18.93 26.26
C ASN A 142 -2.70 19.02 25.06
N CYS A 143 -2.22 19.41 23.88
CA CYS A 143 -2.98 19.41 22.65
C CYS A 143 -3.42 18.00 22.25
N LEU A 144 -2.50 17.04 22.34
CA LEU A 144 -2.78 15.62 22.06
C LEU A 144 -3.88 15.07 22.97
N LYS A 145 -3.85 15.41 24.27
CA LYS A 145 -4.89 15.05 25.24
C LYS A 145 -6.25 15.64 24.89
N LYS A 146 -6.30 16.89 24.39
CA LYS A 146 -7.56 17.51 23.92
C LYS A 146 -8.16 16.74 22.75
N VAL A 147 -7.33 16.30 21.79
CA VAL A 147 -7.78 15.50 20.65
C VAL A 147 -8.29 14.12 21.07
N ALA A 148 -7.61 13.46 22.02
CA ALA A 148 -8.07 12.19 22.58
C ALA A 148 -9.46 12.32 23.23
N ASN A 149 -9.68 13.39 24.02
CA ASN A 149 -10.98 13.67 24.64
C ASN A 149 -12.06 14.01 23.60
N ALA A 150 -11.71 14.68 22.49
CA ALA A 150 -12.65 14.93 21.41
C ALA A 150 -13.14 13.65 20.74
N LEU A 151 -12.27 12.65 20.56
CA LEU A 151 -12.66 11.34 20.04
C LEU A 151 -13.62 10.59 20.96
N ILE A 152 -13.39 10.63 22.29
CA ILE A 152 -14.30 10.07 23.29
C ILE A 152 -15.64 10.79 23.25
N GLY A 153 -15.63 12.12 23.26
CA GLY A 153 -16.85 12.96 23.19
C GLY A 153 -17.66 12.68 21.91
N TRP A 154 -16.98 12.47 20.81
CA TRP A 154 -17.66 12.11 19.56
C TRP A 154 -18.30 10.72 19.62
N ALA A 155 -17.65 9.72 20.25
CA ALA A 155 -18.27 8.41 20.45
C ALA A 155 -19.54 8.50 21.32
N HIS A 156 -19.53 9.34 22.36
CA HIS A 156 -20.73 9.61 23.17
C HIS A 156 -21.84 10.29 22.37
N LYS A 157 -21.50 11.26 21.50
CA LYS A 157 -22.48 11.84 20.54
C LYS A 157 -23.08 10.77 19.63
N CYS A 158 -22.28 9.84 19.16
CA CYS A 158 -22.76 8.70 18.36
C CYS A 158 -23.74 7.82 19.17
N SER A 159 -23.46 7.58 20.46
CA SER A 159 -24.36 6.87 21.36
C SER A 159 -25.73 7.55 21.45
N ASP A 160 -25.75 8.86 21.72
CA ASP A 160 -27.01 9.62 21.80
C ASP A 160 -27.80 9.53 20.49
N ARG A 161 -27.13 9.62 19.35
CA ARG A 161 -27.76 9.50 18.03
C ARG A 161 -28.30 8.10 17.76
N ALA A 162 -27.56 7.05 18.10
CA ALA A 162 -28.03 5.68 17.97
C ALA A 162 -29.25 5.40 18.84
N LEU A 163 -29.24 5.90 20.09
CA LEU A 163 -30.38 5.79 21.01
C LEU A 163 -31.60 6.60 20.52
N ALA A 164 -31.39 7.79 19.94
CA ALA A 164 -32.46 8.56 19.34
C ALA A 164 -33.08 7.84 18.14
N PHE A 165 -32.24 7.24 17.30
CA PHE A 165 -32.67 6.52 16.12
C PHE A 165 -33.40 5.22 16.46
N SER A 166 -33.00 4.51 17.50
CA SER A 166 -33.69 3.29 17.96
C SER A 166 -35.17 3.53 18.30
N LYS A 167 -35.50 4.75 18.78
CA LYS A 167 -36.90 5.10 19.13
C LYS A 167 -37.82 5.23 17.93
N THR A 168 -37.28 5.44 16.73
CA THR A 168 -38.03 5.57 15.49
C THR A 168 -37.99 4.31 14.64
N THR A 169 -37.17 3.34 15.02
CA THR A 169 -37.01 2.06 14.30
C THR A 169 -38.14 1.11 14.69
N GLU A 170 -38.91 0.64 13.71
CA GLU A 170 -40.06 -0.22 13.92
C GLU A 170 -39.69 -1.70 14.13
N ASN A 171 -38.63 -2.19 13.44
CA ASN A 171 -38.15 -3.56 13.56
C ASN A 171 -37.53 -3.80 14.94
N PRO A 172 -38.05 -4.73 15.76
CA PRO A 172 -37.56 -4.94 17.13
C PRO A 172 -36.09 -5.39 17.19
N GLU A 173 -35.64 -6.17 16.21
CA GLU A 173 -34.25 -6.62 16.14
C GLU A 173 -33.31 -5.46 15.83
N TYR A 174 -33.63 -4.62 14.86
CA TYR A 174 -32.83 -3.47 14.49
C TYR A 174 -32.82 -2.40 15.59
N LYS A 175 -33.97 -2.20 16.23
CA LYS A 175 -34.06 -1.36 17.43
C LYS A 175 -33.08 -1.83 18.52
N LYS A 176 -33.08 -3.14 18.83
CA LYS A 176 -32.16 -3.71 19.81
C LYS A 176 -30.70 -3.56 19.40
N ASN A 177 -30.36 -3.71 18.11
CA ASN A 177 -29.00 -3.49 17.61
C ASN A 177 -28.54 -2.05 17.85
N LEU A 178 -29.38 -1.06 17.57
CA LEU A 178 -29.08 0.36 17.81
C LEU A 178 -28.98 0.69 19.31
N GLU A 179 -29.80 0.08 20.16
CA GLU A 179 -29.69 0.21 21.60
C GLU A 179 -28.37 -0.39 22.13
N THR A 180 -27.99 -1.57 21.65
CA THR A 180 -26.71 -2.21 21.97
C THR A 180 -25.52 -1.36 21.49
N LEU A 181 -25.60 -0.81 20.29
CA LEU A 181 -24.59 0.10 19.77
C LEU A 181 -24.45 1.33 20.66
N ALA A 182 -25.56 1.95 21.07
CA ALA A 182 -25.55 3.13 21.94
C ALA A 182 -24.89 2.82 23.30
N GLU A 183 -25.24 1.72 23.94
CA GLU A 183 -24.63 1.29 25.21
C GLU A 183 -23.14 1.02 25.04
N THR A 184 -22.74 0.38 23.95
CA THR A 184 -21.33 0.06 23.66
C THR A 184 -20.49 1.32 23.45
N LEU A 185 -21.02 2.33 22.76
CA LEU A 185 -20.35 3.60 22.47
C LEU A 185 -20.09 4.47 23.70
N LEU A 186 -20.83 4.25 24.79
CA LEU A 186 -20.54 4.89 26.09
C LEU A 186 -19.29 4.27 26.77
N ARG A 187 -18.80 3.16 26.25
CA ARG A 187 -17.69 2.44 26.84
C ARG A 187 -16.46 2.38 25.97
N VAL A 188 -16.62 2.13 24.68
CA VAL A 188 -15.52 2.11 23.71
C VAL A 188 -15.67 3.28 22.73
N PRO A 189 -14.57 3.88 22.28
CA PRO A 189 -13.17 3.50 22.42
C PRO A 189 -12.47 4.04 23.69
N GLU A 190 -13.19 4.67 24.63
CA GLU A 190 -12.60 5.19 25.88
C GLU A 190 -11.92 4.08 26.67
N ASN A 191 -12.65 3.01 26.94
CA ASN A 191 -12.15 1.85 27.68
C ASN A 191 -11.73 0.73 26.72
N LYS A 192 -10.85 -0.16 27.20
CA LYS A 192 -10.50 -1.38 26.47
C LYS A 192 -11.75 -2.24 26.20
N PRO A 193 -11.86 -2.88 25.02
CA PRO A 193 -12.98 -3.78 24.72
C PRO A 193 -12.96 -5.05 25.59
N ASN A 194 -14.15 -5.60 25.88
CA ASN A 194 -14.33 -6.81 26.65
C ASN A 194 -14.74 -8.04 25.81
N ASN A 195 -15.08 -7.84 24.57
CA ASN A 195 -15.61 -8.90 23.71
C ASN A 195 -15.28 -8.58 22.22
N PHE A 196 -15.56 -9.53 21.35
CA PHE A 196 -15.25 -9.45 19.93
C PHE A 196 -15.95 -8.27 19.24
N TYR A 197 -17.25 -8.06 19.50
CA TYR A 197 -18.00 -6.95 18.93
C TYR A 197 -17.41 -5.59 19.30
N GLU A 198 -17.13 -5.38 20.59
CA GLU A 198 -16.50 -4.15 21.08
C GLU A 198 -15.12 -3.94 20.47
N ALA A 199 -14.34 -5.01 20.28
CA ALA A 199 -13.01 -4.93 19.67
C ALA A 199 -13.10 -4.51 18.19
N VAL A 200 -14.01 -5.09 17.42
CA VAL A 200 -14.24 -4.74 16.02
C VAL A 200 -14.71 -3.29 15.89
N LEU A 201 -15.65 -2.85 16.75
CA LEU A 201 -16.14 -1.47 16.78
C LEU A 201 -15.02 -0.49 17.15
N THR A 202 -14.19 -0.82 18.15
CA THR A 202 -13.03 0.02 18.55
C THR A 202 -12.06 0.24 17.39
N ILE A 203 -11.72 -0.83 16.65
CA ILE A 203 -10.85 -0.72 15.46
C ILE A 203 -11.48 0.23 14.46
N TYR A 204 -12.76 0.07 14.16
CA TYR A 204 -13.42 0.91 13.17
C TYR A 204 -13.51 2.38 13.60
N LEU A 205 -13.79 2.66 14.88
CA LEU A 205 -13.80 4.05 15.39
C LEU A 205 -12.42 4.71 15.28
N CYS A 206 -11.35 3.99 15.61
CA CYS A 206 -9.98 4.49 15.44
C CYS A 206 -9.59 4.63 13.96
N PHE A 207 -10.00 3.66 13.12
CA PHE A 207 -9.82 3.76 11.68
C PHE A 207 -10.54 4.97 11.08
N SER A 208 -11.75 5.28 11.54
CA SER A 208 -12.49 6.46 11.08
C SER A 208 -11.72 7.76 11.36
N ALA A 209 -10.99 7.80 12.49
CA ALA A 209 -10.17 8.95 12.85
C ALA A 209 -8.90 9.06 11.99
N ASP A 210 -8.24 7.93 11.70
CA ASP A 210 -7.01 7.87 10.90
C ASP A 210 -7.09 6.76 9.84
N PRO A 211 -7.92 6.93 8.79
CA PRO A 211 -8.27 5.89 7.84
C PRO A 211 -7.17 5.63 6.81
N ASP A 212 -6.45 4.53 6.91
CA ASP A 212 -5.51 4.04 5.89
C ASP A 212 -5.43 2.51 5.87
N SER A 213 -5.00 1.88 6.96
CA SER A 213 -4.89 0.43 7.08
C SER A 213 -5.47 -0.02 8.41
N VAL A 214 -6.03 -1.22 8.44
CA VAL A 214 -6.46 -1.88 9.70
C VAL A 214 -5.43 -2.91 10.20
N GLY A 215 -4.22 -2.88 9.68
CA GLY A 215 -3.05 -3.59 10.22
C GLY A 215 -3.07 -5.11 10.05
N THR A 216 -2.98 -5.86 11.14
CA THR A 216 -2.98 -7.33 11.17
C THR A 216 -4.24 -7.82 11.88
N LEU A 217 -5.35 -7.74 11.18
CA LEU A 217 -6.70 -7.82 11.75
C LEU A 217 -6.97 -9.12 12.53
N ASP A 218 -6.53 -10.26 12.02
CA ASP A 218 -6.70 -11.55 12.67
C ASP A 218 -5.93 -11.65 13.99
N ARG A 219 -4.70 -11.12 14.05
CA ARG A 219 -3.83 -11.27 15.22
C ARG A 219 -4.41 -10.63 16.49
N TYR A 220 -4.86 -9.39 16.38
CA TYR A 220 -5.34 -8.68 17.56
C TYR A 220 -6.82 -8.91 17.84
N LEU A 221 -7.62 -9.38 16.87
CA LEU A 221 -9.01 -9.75 17.11
C LEU A 221 -9.19 -11.20 17.59
N ASN A 222 -8.26 -12.12 17.25
CA ASN A 222 -8.40 -13.54 17.57
C ASN A 222 -8.59 -13.84 19.08
N PRO A 223 -7.88 -13.18 20.02
CA PRO A 223 -8.10 -13.43 21.44
C PRO A 223 -9.55 -13.16 21.90
N PHE A 224 -10.18 -12.13 21.35
CA PHE A 224 -11.59 -11.80 21.64
C PHE A 224 -12.54 -12.80 20.98
N TYR A 225 -12.27 -13.15 19.72
CA TYR A 225 -13.03 -14.12 18.95
C TYR A 225 -13.05 -15.49 19.64
N GLU A 226 -11.88 -16.04 19.96
CA GLU A 226 -11.78 -17.34 20.63
C GLU A 226 -12.48 -17.35 21.99
N ALA A 227 -12.32 -16.28 22.78
CA ALA A 227 -12.95 -16.18 24.10
C ALA A 227 -14.49 -16.18 23.98
N ASP A 228 -15.04 -15.42 23.04
CA ASP A 228 -16.50 -15.31 22.87
C ASP A 228 -17.12 -16.56 22.23
N ILE A 229 -16.45 -17.19 21.24
CA ILE A 229 -16.85 -18.48 20.68
C ILE A 229 -16.82 -19.57 21.76
N LYS A 230 -15.72 -19.67 22.52
CA LYS A 230 -15.57 -20.67 23.58
C LYS A 230 -16.59 -20.53 24.69
N SER A 231 -16.95 -19.29 25.02
CA SER A 231 -17.98 -19.02 26.03
C SER A 231 -19.42 -19.09 25.52
N GLY A 232 -19.60 -19.25 24.22
CA GLY A 232 -20.93 -19.27 23.58
C GLY A 232 -21.62 -17.89 23.58
N LYS A 233 -20.88 -16.81 23.74
CA LYS A 233 -21.42 -15.45 23.64
C LYS A 233 -21.81 -15.07 22.23
N ILE A 234 -21.05 -15.53 21.25
CA ILE A 234 -21.33 -15.35 19.83
C ILE A 234 -21.20 -16.68 19.08
N THR A 235 -21.90 -16.78 17.98
CA THR A 235 -21.73 -17.83 16.98
C THR A 235 -20.73 -17.39 15.91
N ARG A 236 -20.24 -18.34 15.11
CA ARG A 236 -19.36 -18.05 13.97
C ARG A 236 -20.05 -17.15 12.92
N GLU A 237 -21.36 -17.37 12.75
CA GLU A 237 -22.21 -16.58 11.84
C GLU A 237 -22.34 -15.12 12.32
N GLU A 238 -22.53 -14.89 13.62
CA GLU A 238 -22.58 -13.55 14.18
C GLU A 238 -21.21 -12.83 14.06
N ALA A 239 -20.12 -13.55 14.31
CA ALA A 239 -18.79 -13.02 14.09
C ALA A 239 -18.56 -12.65 12.61
N LYS A 240 -19.02 -13.49 11.67
CA LYS A 240 -18.99 -13.21 10.23
C LYS A 240 -19.78 -11.95 9.89
N GLU A 241 -20.94 -11.77 10.50
CA GLU A 241 -21.78 -10.59 10.30
C GLU A 241 -21.08 -9.29 10.76
N TYR A 242 -20.39 -9.31 11.91
CA TYR A 242 -19.61 -8.16 12.36
C TYR A 242 -18.44 -7.82 11.41
N LEU A 243 -17.76 -8.85 10.90
CA LEU A 243 -16.68 -8.64 9.91
C LEU A 243 -17.22 -8.09 8.59
N GLN A 244 -18.36 -8.61 8.13
CA GLN A 244 -19.00 -8.12 6.90
C GLN A 244 -19.42 -6.65 7.05
N GLU A 245 -19.99 -6.27 8.18
CA GLU A 245 -20.32 -4.85 8.42
C GLU A 245 -19.06 -3.98 8.50
N LEU A 246 -18.00 -4.45 9.19
CA LEU A 246 -16.70 -3.75 9.17
C LEU A 246 -16.23 -3.49 7.73
N PHE A 247 -16.26 -4.50 6.86
CA PHE A 247 -15.80 -4.35 5.47
C PHE A 247 -16.69 -3.41 4.65
N LEU A 248 -18.00 -3.41 4.89
CA LEU A 248 -18.92 -2.44 4.29
C LEU A 248 -18.61 -1.02 4.77
N MET A 249 -18.30 -0.84 6.05
CA MET A 249 -17.94 0.46 6.60
C MET A 249 -16.60 0.95 6.07
N LEU A 250 -15.61 0.06 5.87
CA LEU A 250 -14.34 0.38 5.21
C LEU A 250 -14.56 0.81 3.75
N GLN A 251 -15.46 0.14 3.02
CA GLN A 251 -15.85 0.56 1.67
C GLN A 251 -16.53 1.92 1.68
N ALA A 252 -17.47 2.16 2.60
CA ALA A 252 -18.20 3.41 2.71
C ALA A 252 -17.31 4.60 3.07
N ALA A 253 -16.19 4.37 3.74
CA ALA A 253 -15.18 5.42 4.02
C ALA A 253 -14.58 6.04 2.75
N THR A 254 -14.73 5.37 1.60
CA THR A 254 -14.40 5.91 0.30
C THR A 254 -15.69 6.29 -0.42
N SER A 255 -15.88 7.59 -0.72
CA SER A 255 -17.10 8.08 -1.36
C SER A 255 -17.40 7.38 -2.68
N ALA A 256 -18.63 6.97 -2.90
CA ALA A 256 -19.09 6.42 -4.19
C ALA A 256 -18.93 7.39 -5.36
N LYS A 257 -18.77 8.67 -5.10
CA LYS A 257 -18.49 9.72 -6.09
C LYS A 257 -17.00 9.91 -6.36
N SER A 258 -16.13 9.29 -5.55
CA SER A 258 -14.68 9.34 -5.73
C SER A 258 -14.25 8.44 -6.87
N ASP A 259 -13.23 8.86 -7.61
CA ASP A 259 -12.51 8.01 -8.59
C ASP A 259 -11.82 6.80 -7.93
N ARG A 260 -11.62 6.85 -6.61
CA ARG A 260 -11.04 5.77 -5.80
C ARG A 260 -12.06 4.72 -5.36
N PHE A 261 -13.36 4.98 -5.46
CA PHE A 261 -14.39 4.08 -4.93
C PHE A 261 -14.33 2.67 -5.51
N THR A 262 -13.97 2.54 -6.76
CA THR A 262 -13.86 1.24 -7.46
C THR A 262 -12.45 0.66 -7.48
N ARG A 263 -11.46 1.42 -7.02
CA ARG A 263 -10.06 1.02 -6.97
C ARG A 263 -9.77 0.30 -5.66
N GLY A 264 -9.20 -0.91 -5.74
CA GLY A 264 -8.63 -1.59 -4.57
C GLY A 264 -7.37 -0.90 -4.07
N GLY A 265 -6.82 -1.37 -2.96
CA GLY A 265 -5.60 -0.85 -2.33
C GLY A 265 -5.84 0.08 -1.13
N GLU A 266 -7.04 0.64 -1.00
CA GLU A 266 -7.42 1.37 0.20
C GLU A 266 -7.83 0.36 1.31
N SER A 267 -7.62 0.74 2.57
CA SER A 267 -7.93 -0.08 3.76
C SER A 267 -7.31 -1.48 3.73
N HIS A 268 -6.09 -1.55 3.19
CA HIS A 268 -5.35 -2.80 3.08
C HIS A 268 -4.94 -3.33 4.46
N PHE A 269 -4.99 -4.64 4.65
CA PHE A 269 -4.53 -5.28 5.87
C PHE A 269 -3.95 -6.67 5.61
N CYS A 270 -3.29 -7.24 6.63
CA CYS A 270 -2.72 -8.58 6.57
C CYS A 270 -3.44 -9.58 7.45
N ILE A 271 -3.32 -10.85 7.08
CA ILE A 271 -3.64 -12.03 7.89
C ILE A 271 -2.48 -13.03 7.84
N GLY A 272 -2.37 -13.89 8.84
CA GLY A 272 -1.30 -14.88 8.92
C GLY A 272 0.07 -14.29 9.24
N GLY A 273 1.12 -15.00 8.87
CA GLY A 273 2.50 -14.64 9.14
C GLY A 273 3.02 -15.10 10.50
N TYR A 274 4.30 -14.87 10.78
CA TYR A 274 4.92 -15.26 12.05
C TYR A 274 4.42 -14.45 13.23
N LEU A 275 4.21 -15.15 14.36
CA LEU A 275 4.11 -14.55 15.69
C LEU A 275 5.51 -14.35 16.30
N PRO A 276 5.65 -13.55 17.38
CA PRO A 276 6.94 -13.36 18.06
C PRO A 276 7.62 -14.64 18.55
N ASP A 277 6.85 -15.68 18.86
CA ASP A 277 7.37 -17.01 19.25
C ASP A 277 7.78 -17.88 18.05
N GLY A 278 7.67 -17.36 16.83
CA GLY A 278 7.98 -18.05 15.60
C GLY A 278 6.94 -19.08 15.15
N SER A 279 5.74 -19.11 15.73
CA SER A 279 4.60 -19.88 15.21
C SER A 279 3.88 -19.13 14.08
N ASP A 280 3.09 -19.84 13.27
CA ASP A 280 2.22 -19.22 12.26
C ASP A 280 0.94 -18.70 12.92
N SER A 281 0.49 -17.49 12.58
CA SER A 281 -0.68 -16.85 13.19
C SER A 281 -2.00 -17.20 12.49
N PHE A 282 -1.98 -17.91 11.36
CA PHE A 282 -3.20 -18.23 10.63
C PHE A 282 -4.12 -19.12 11.46
N CYS A 283 -5.35 -18.67 11.69
CA CYS A 283 -6.31 -19.30 12.60
C CYS A 283 -7.72 -19.38 11.99
N ASP A 284 -8.71 -19.84 12.75
CA ASP A 284 -10.10 -19.92 12.27
C ASP A 284 -10.66 -18.52 11.96
N LEU A 285 -10.27 -17.50 12.71
CA LEU A 285 -10.65 -16.12 12.39
C LEU A 285 -10.07 -15.65 11.05
N SER A 286 -8.83 -16.05 10.71
CA SER A 286 -8.23 -15.72 9.41
C SER A 286 -9.04 -16.33 8.26
N LYS A 287 -9.54 -17.57 8.42
CA LYS A 287 -10.47 -18.20 7.46
C LYS A 287 -11.78 -17.44 7.37
N LEU A 288 -12.37 -17.09 8.52
CA LEU A 288 -13.63 -16.37 8.58
C LEU A 288 -13.54 -14.99 7.93
N ILE A 289 -12.40 -14.30 8.06
CA ILE A 289 -12.10 -13.02 7.39
C ILE A 289 -12.16 -13.19 5.87
N LEU A 290 -11.48 -14.19 5.31
CA LEU A 290 -11.51 -14.45 3.86
C LEU A 290 -12.91 -14.82 3.38
N GLU A 291 -13.61 -15.71 4.08
CA GLU A 291 -14.99 -16.08 3.76
C GLU A 291 -15.96 -14.89 3.83
N SER A 292 -15.76 -14.00 4.81
CA SER A 292 -16.57 -12.79 4.95
C SER A 292 -16.33 -11.82 3.79
N LEU A 293 -15.08 -11.71 3.34
CA LEU A 293 -14.68 -10.83 2.26
C LEU A 293 -15.29 -11.27 0.92
N ILE A 294 -15.10 -12.53 0.54
CA ILE A 294 -15.54 -13.03 -0.78
C ILE A 294 -17.07 -13.06 -0.96
N ASP A 295 -17.81 -13.05 0.14
CA ASP A 295 -19.27 -12.95 0.09
C ASP A 295 -19.80 -11.55 -0.27
N LEU A 296 -18.97 -10.51 -0.14
CA LEU A 296 -19.35 -9.12 -0.33
C LEU A 296 -18.96 -8.61 -1.73
N PRO A 297 -19.86 -7.93 -2.45
CA PRO A 297 -19.57 -7.31 -3.74
C PRO A 297 -18.88 -5.94 -3.58
N THR A 298 -18.02 -5.80 -2.59
CA THR A 298 -17.24 -4.58 -2.33
C THR A 298 -15.90 -4.62 -3.05
N TYR A 299 -15.28 -3.47 -3.22
CA TYR A 299 -13.96 -3.33 -3.87
C TYR A 299 -12.85 -3.21 -2.84
N ILE A 300 -13.19 -2.80 -1.65
CA ILE A 300 -12.39 -2.59 -0.45
C ILE A 300 -13.01 -3.44 0.68
N PRO A 301 -12.22 -3.89 1.65
CA PRO A 301 -10.77 -3.77 1.79
C PRO A 301 -10.01 -4.77 0.92
N GLN A 302 -8.70 -4.53 0.76
CA GLN A 302 -7.77 -5.51 0.21
C GLN A 302 -7.08 -6.26 1.36
N VAL A 303 -6.80 -7.55 1.16
CA VAL A 303 -6.13 -8.38 2.16
C VAL A 303 -4.90 -9.07 1.59
N THR A 304 -3.83 -9.16 2.37
CA THR A 304 -2.65 -9.94 2.03
C THR A 304 -2.46 -11.08 3.01
N LEU A 305 -2.40 -12.31 2.49
CA LEU A 305 -1.91 -13.44 3.25
C LEU A 305 -0.40 -13.36 3.37
N ARG A 306 0.10 -13.32 4.59
CA ARG A 306 1.53 -13.45 4.91
C ARG A 306 1.87 -14.93 5.07
N TRP A 307 2.49 -15.49 4.03
CA TRP A 307 2.93 -16.89 4.01
C TRP A 307 4.25 -17.05 4.79
N THR A 308 4.35 -18.14 5.56
CA THR A 308 5.56 -18.56 6.27
C THR A 308 5.94 -19.98 5.87
N ALA A 309 7.17 -20.39 6.13
CA ALA A 309 7.57 -21.78 5.94
C ALA A 309 6.81 -22.77 6.85
N LYS A 310 6.08 -22.27 7.84
CA LYS A 310 5.24 -23.07 8.74
C LYS A 310 3.77 -23.08 8.34
N THR A 311 3.38 -22.24 7.36
CA THR A 311 2.00 -22.20 6.84
C THR A 311 1.68 -23.54 6.18
N PRO A 312 0.68 -24.32 6.67
CA PRO A 312 0.32 -25.58 6.04
C PRO A 312 -0.13 -25.39 4.59
N ARG A 313 0.22 -26.33 3.70
CA ARG A 313 -0.15 -26.27 2.28
C ARG A 313 -1.68 -26.11 2.06
N GLU A 314 -2.48 -26.78 2.87
CA GLU A 314 -3.95 -26.67 2.81
C GLU A 314 -4.46 -25.27 3.16
N VAL A 315 -3.76 -24.54 4.03
CA VAL A 315 -4.06 -23.13 4.34
C VAL A 315 -3.74 -22.24 3.14
N PHE A 316 -2.57 -22.43 2.55
CA PHE A 316 -2.17 -21.69 1.36
C PHE A 316 -3.11 -21.96 0.17
N LYS A 317 -3.45 -23.26 -0.04
CA LYS A 317 -4.45 -23.67 -1.04
C LYS A 317 -5.83 -23.04 -0.78
N PHE A 318 -6.28 -23.01 0.48
CA PHE A 318 -7.55 -22.39 0.86
C PHE A 318 -7.58 -20.90 0.52
N ALA A 319 -6.50 -20.16 0.83
CA ALA A 319 -6.43 -18.74 0.52
C ALA A 319 -6.40 -18.46 -1.00
N LEU A 320 -5.72 -19.29 -1.78
CA LEU A 320 -5.73 -19.25 -3.24
C LEU A 320 -7.12 -19.63 -3.80
N ASP A 321 -7.82 -20.56 -3.18
CA ASP A 321 -9.21 -20.91 -3.52
C ASP A 321 -10.17 -19.75 -3.25
N CYS A 322 -9.96 -19.00 -2.16
CA CYS A 322 -10.68 -17.75 -1.90
C CYS A 322 -10.36 -16.69 -2.95
N GLU A 323 -9.10 -16.54 -3.36
CA GLU A 323 -8.69 -15.56 -4.38
C GLU A 323 -9.33 -15.87 -5.75
N ARG A 324 -9.29 -17.13 -6.21
CA ARG A 324 -9.94 -17.50 -7.48
C ARG A 324 -11.44 -17.25 -7.47
N LYS A 325 -12.09 -17.37 -6.32
CA LYS A 325 -13.53 -17.13 -6.12
C LYS A 325 -13.88 -15.65 -5.94
N ASP A 326 -12.91 -14.80 -5.59
CA ASP A 326 -13.17 -13.37 -5.40
C ASP A 326 -13.28 -12.64 -6.74
N PRO A 327 -14.48 -12.18 -7.14
CA PRO A 327 -14.66 -11.49 -8.42
C PRO A 327 -13.95 -10.12 -8.44
N HIS A 328 -13.58 -9.59 -7.27
CA HIS A 328 -12.97 -8.28 -7.13
C HIS A 328 -11.45 -8.32 -7.00
N LYS A 329 -10.85 -9.52 -6.96
CA LYS A 329 -9.39 -9.70 -6.92
C LYS A 329 -8.73 -8.94 -5.78
N ARG A 330 -9.25 -9.11 -4.55
CA ARG A 330 -8.80 -8.38 -3.36
C ARG A 330 -7.70 -9.07 -2.56
N ILE A 331 -7.39 -10.34 -2.86
CA ILE A 331 -6.44 -11.13 -2.08
C ILE A 331 -5.07 -11.12 -2.76
N ALA A 332 -4.03 -10.80 -2.00
CA ALA A 332 -2.63 -10.85 -2.42
C ALA A 332 -1.83 -11.76 -1.48
N PHE A 333 -0.60 -12.10 -1.87
CA PHE A 333 0.23 -13.04 -1.13
C PHE A 333 1.63 -12.47 -0.94
N GLN A 334 2.18 -12.64 0.26
CA GLN A 334 3.48 -12.12 0.64
C GLN A 334 4.29 -13.14 1.43
N ASN A 335 5.61 -13.14 1.22
CA ASN A 335 6.53 -14.08 1.83
C ASN A 335 7.17 -13.46 3.08
N ASP A 336 6.79 -13.96 4.24
CA ASP A 336 7.32 -13.52 5.52
C ASP A 336 8.81 -13.83 5.68
N GLU A 337 9.28 -15.00 5.19
CA GLU A 337 10.68 -15.36 5.27
C GLU A 337 11.58 -14.27 4.68
N LYS A 338 11.22 -13.80 3.49
CA LYS A 338 11.98 -12.79 2.78
C LYS A 338 11.87 -11.42 3.43
N ARG A 339 10.66 -11.02 3.85
CA ARG A 339 10.40 -9.72 4.47
C ARG A 339 11.07 -9.59 5.83
N ILE A 340 10.89 -10.57 6.70
CA ILE A 340 11.46 -10.56 8.04
C ILE A 340 12.99 -10.58 7.98
N LYS A 341 13.55 -11.42 7.08
CA LYS A 341 15.00 -11.43 6.85
C LYS A 341 15.53 -10.04 6.51
N CYS A 342 14.83 -9.33 5.64
CA CYS A 342 15.21 -7.97 5.27
C CYS A 342 15.19 -7.02 6.47
N TYR A 343 14.12 -7.01 7.26
CA TYR A 343 14.05 -6.14 8.43
C TYR A 343 15.09 -6.47 9.50
N THR A 344 15.41 -7.74 9.68
CA THR A 344 16.43 -8.15 10.67
C THR A 344 17.85 -7.86 10.16
N GLU A 345 18.16 -8.13 8.89
CA GLU A 345 19.51 -7.99 8.35
C GLU A 345 19.84 -6.56 7.91
N ILE A 346 18.90 -5.83 7.30
CA ILE A 346 19.16 -4.48 6.80
C ILE A 346 18.80 -3.43 7.86
N CYS A 347 17.60 -3.52 8.44
CA CYS A 347 17.15 -2.54 9.42
C CYS A 347 17.64 -2.83 10.85
N GLY A 348 18.24 -4.00 11.08
CA GLY A 348 18.73 -4.41 12.40
C GLY A 348 17.62 -4.60 13.44
N PHE A 349 16.37 -4.84 13.01
CA PHE A 349 15.29 -5.05 13.94
C PHE A 349 15.37 -6.43 14.58
N PRO A 350 15.12 -6.57 15.90
CA PRO A 350 14.93 -7.88 16.50
C PRO A 350 13.73 -8.59 15.84
N PHE A 351 13.77 -9.93 15.84
CA PHE A 351 12.75 -10.76 15.18
C PHE A 351 11.32 -10.41 15.66
N GLU A 352 11.13 -10.21 16.96
CA GLU A 352 9.86 -9.88 17.59
C GLU A 352 9.28 -8.56 17.05
N LYS A 353 10.14 -7.60 16.69
CA LYS A 353 9.75 -6.35 16.05
C LYS A 353 9.49 -6.55 14.55
N ALA A 354 10.35 -7.29 13.88
CA ALA A 354 10.26 -7.53 12.45
C ALA A 354 8.95 -8.25 12.04
N VAL A 355 8.49 -9.23 12.84
CA VAL A 355 7.21 -9.93 12.59
C VAL A 355 5.97 -9.05 12.75
N GLY A 356 6.11 -7.87 13.39
CA GLY A 356 5.03 -6.89 13.58
C GLY A 356 4.68 -6.08 12.33
N TYR A 357 5.31 -6.34 11.17
CA TYR A 357 4.96 -5.62 9.95
C TYR A 357 3.57 -5.99 9.42
N THR A 358 2.97 -5.08 8.70
CA THR A 358 1.74 -5.26 7.93
C THR A 358 1.93 -4.70 6.52
N THR A 359 0.89 -4.69 5.72
CA THR A 359 0.85 -4.00 4.44
C THR A 359 -0.16 -2.87 4.45
N VAL A 360 0.12 -1.86 3.66
CA VAL A 360 -0.74 -0.70 3.43
C VAL A 360 -0.85 -0.44 1.93
N GLY A 361 -1.83 0.35 1.51
CA GLY A 361 -1.94 0.82 0.13
C GLY A 361 -1.81 -0.28 -0.93
N CYS A 362 -0.81 -0.15 -1.80
CA CYS A 362 -0.57 -1.08 -2.91
C CYS A 362 0.39 -2.23 -2.55
N ASN A 363 0.34 -2.76 -1.35
CA ASN A 363 1.25 -3.76 -0.75
C ASN A 363 2.58 -3.18 -0.22
N GLU A 364 2.62 -1.90 0.10
CA GLU A 364 3.74 -1.35 0.84
C GLU A 364 3.85 -1.98 2.22
N PRO A 365 5.05 -2.35 2.66
CA PRO A 365 5.24 -2.80 4.03
C PRO A 365 5.18 -1.63 5.01
N ALA A 366 4.50 -1.84 6.14
CA ALA A 366 4.40 -0.89 7.24
C ALA A 366 4.54 -1.62 8.58
N PHE A 367 4.66 -0.85 9.66
CA PHE A 367 4.59 -1.37 11.03
C PHE A 367 3.43 -0.71 11.76
N LEU A 368 2.83 -1.43 12.70
CA LEU A 368 1.78 -0.88 13.55
C LEU A 368 2.31 0.34 14.33
N GLY A 369 1.56 1.41 14.32
CA GLY A 369 1.97 2.67 14.95
C GLY A 369 3.18 3.33 14.28
N ALA A 370 3.40 3.12 12.98
CA ALA A 370 4.51 3.68 12.23
C ALA A 370 4.08 4.21 10.86
N ILE A 371 4.83 5.16 10.33
CA ILE A 371 4.63 5.67 8.97
C ILE A 371 5.47 4.86 7.98
N THR A 372 4.85 4.52 6.86
CA THR A 372 5.55 3.99 5.69
C THR A 372 5.33 4.88 4.50
N GLY A 373 6.34 5.08 3.74
CA GLY A 373 6.22 5.73 2.44
C GLY A 373 7.41 6.60 2.10
N SER A 374 7.40 7.05 0.85
CA SER A 374 8.38 7.97 0.32
C SER A 374 7.69 9.21 -0.18
N ASN A 375 8.30 10.34 0.09
CA ASN A 375 7.90 11.62 -0.48
C ASN A 375 8.42 11.78 -1.92
N SER A 376 9.32 10.91 -2.38
CA SER A 376 9.94 11.01 -3.69
C SER A 376 9.72 9.77 -4.55
N LYS A 377 9.59 10.01 -5.85
CA LYS A 377 9.52 8.99 -6.90
C LYS A 377 10.69 9.21 -7.84
N VAL A 378 11.44 8.15 -8.11
CA VAL A 378 12.64 8.17 -8.94
C VAL A 378 12.38 7.42 -10.23
N ASN A 379 12.63 8.07 -11.36
CA ASN A 379 12.57 7.42 -12.66
C ASN A 379 13.91 6.79 -13.01
N PHE A 380 14.09 5.51 -12.72
CA PHE A 380 15.33 4.78 -13.01
C PHE A 380 15.66 4.71 -14.50
N ALA A 381 14.65 4.60 -15.35
CA ALA A 381 14.87 4.57 -16.80
C ALA A 381 15.48 5.85 -17.34
N ARG A 382 15.32 6.98 -16.62
CA ARG A 382 15.93 8.25 -17.00
C ARG A 382 17.47 8.22 -16.98
N CYS A 383 18.07 7.40 -16.11
CA CYS A 383 19.52 7.22 -16.09
C CYS A 383 20.04 6.65 -17.41
N VAL A 384 19.34 5.64 -17.94
CA VAL A 384 19.64 5.04 -19.25
C VAL A 384 19.46 6.07 -20.36
N GLU A 385 18.34 6.77 -20.38
CA GLU A 385 18.08 7.83 -21.37
C GLU A 385 19.18 8.91 -21.34
N THR A 386 19.57 9.37 -20.14
CA THR A 386 20.62 10.37 -19.98
C THR A 386 21.93 9.91 -20.62
N LEU A 387 22.30 8.67 -20.44
CA LEU A 387 23.51 8.10 -21.06
C LEU A 387 23.43 8.12 -22.59
N PHE A 388 22.36 7.61 -23.18
CA PHE A 388 22.27 7.45 -24.63
C PHE A 388 21.98 8.76 -25.37
N HIS A 389 21.21 9.69 -24.80
CA HIS A 389 20.80 10.93 -25.47
C HIS A 389 21.63 12.15 -25.09
N LYS A 390 22.09 12.27 -23.82
CA LYS A 390 22.81 13.44 -23.33
C LYS A 390 24.32 13.20 -23.17
N LYS A 391 24.75 11.96 -22.92
CA LYS A 391 26.15 11.57 -22.66
C LYS A 391 26.65 10.49 -23.62
N SER A 392 26.10 10.45 -24.83
CA SER A 392 26.39 9.42 -25.83
C SER A 392 27.89 9.25 -26.13
N ASP A 393 28.66 10.32 -26.15
CA ASP A 393 30.12 10.25 -26.37
C ASP A 393 30.81 9.36 -25.32
N LYS A 394 30.38 9.42 -24.07
CA LYS A 394 30.94 8.60 -23.00
C LYS A 394 30.55 7.12 -23.17
N VAL A 395 29.30 6.88 -23.57
CA VAL A 395 28.79 5.52 -23.80
C VAL A 395 29.51 4.88 -25.00
N ILE A 396 29.70 5.61 -26.07
CA ILE A 396 30.46 5.17 -27.27
C ILE A 396 31.92 4.89 -26.93
N ALA A 397 32.52 5.67 -26.02
CA ALA A 397 33.92 5.47 -25.62
C ALA A 397 34.12 4.23 -24.71
N ALA A 398 33.08 3.70 -24.07
CA ALA A 398 33.17 2.52 -23.22
C ALA A 398 33.48 1.26 -24.07
N LYS A 399 34.61 0.60 -23.76
CA LYS A 399 35.10 -0.55 -24.54
C LYS A 399 34.60 -1.89 -24.03
N THR A 400 34.16 -1.93 -22.76
CA THR A 400 33.62 -3.13 -22.11
C THR A 400 32.27 -2.83 -21.47
N TYR A 401 31.51 -3.91 -21.21
CA TYR A 401 30.25 -3.78 -20.49
C TYR A 401 30.44 -3.19 -19.08
N GLU A 402 31.53 -3.54 -18.41
CA GLU A 402 31.87 -3.04 -17.08
C GLU A 402 32.10 -1.52 -17.08
N GLU A 403 32.78 -0.99 -18.09
CA GLU A 403 32.96 0.47 -18.26
C GLU A 403 31.62 1.17 -18.50
N PHE A 404 30.78 0.64 -19.38
CA PHE A 404 29.42 1.14 -19.60
C PHE A 404 28.57 1.07 -18.31
N TYR A 405 28.58 -0.07 -17.63
CA TYR A 405 27.81 -0.29 -16.41
C TYR A 405 28.25 0.62 -15.27
N ALA A 406 29.54 0.93 -15.15
CA ALA A 406 30.05 1.91 -14.21
C ALA A 406 29.52 3.33 -14.49
N LEU A 407 29.40 3.72 -15.77
CA LEU A 407 28.75 4.98 -16.15
C LEU A 407 27.28 5.00 -15.74
N PHE A 408 26.57 3.90 -15.97
CA PHE A 408 25.16 3.76 -15.57
C PHE A 408 24.98 3.88 -14.05
N LEU A 409 25.77 3.16 -13.25
CA LEU A 409 25.70 3.24 -11.78
C LEU A 409 25.99 4.65 -11.27
N LYS A 410 26.91 5.35 -11.90
CA LYS A 410 27.21 6.74 -11.53
C LYS A 410 26.01 7.66 -11.72
N GLU A 411 25.27 7.53 -12.81
CA GLU A 411 24.05 8.32 -13.05
C GLU A 411 22.94 7.91 -12.06
N LEU A 412 22.72 6.60 -11.86
CA LEU A 412 21.70 6.06 -10.96
C LEU A 412 21.93 6.54 -9.52
N PHE A 413 23.16 6.44 -9.02
CA PHE A 413 23.48 6.86 -7.66
C PHE A 413 23.38 8.36 -7.47
N ALA A 414 23.72 9.16 -8.49
CA ALA A 414 23.53 10.60 -8.45
C ALA A 414 22.03 10.98 -8.34
N ASP A 415 21.16 10.29 -9.06
CA ASP A 415 19.71 10.51 -8.98
C ASP A 415 19.14 10.05 -7.62
N LEU A 416 19.65 8.95 -7.07
CA LEU A 416 19.26 8.51 -5.73
C LEU A 416 19.73 9.49 -4.64
N GLU A 417 20.98 9.98 -4.68
CA GLU A 417 21.45 11.03 -3.75
C GLU A 417 20.57 12.28 -3.80
N LEU A 418 20.14 12.65 -5.01
CA LEU A 418 19.23 13.78 -5.18
C LEU A 418 17.85 13.48 -4.57
N ALA A 419 17.32 12.24 -4.72
CA ALA A 419 16.08 11.82 -4.11
C ALA A 419 16.13 11.88 -2.57
N TYR A 420 17.26 11.46 -1.97
CA TYR A 420 17.48 11.59 -0.53
C TYR A 420 17.48 13.04 -0.07
N ALA A 421 18.22 13.89 -0.75
CA ALA A 421 18.29 15.30 -0.42
C ALA A 421 16.91 15.99 -0.50
N TYR A 422 16.10 15.56 -1.47
CA TYR A 422 14.72 16.02 -1.63
C TYR A 422 13.83 15.58 -0.49
N ASP A 423 13.92 14.30 -0.13
CA ASP A 423 13.09 13.71 0.92
C ASP A 423 13.41 14.35 2.28
N ASP A 424 14.69 14.51 2.59
CA ASP A 424 15.14 15.19 3.81
C ASP A 424 14.68 16.66 3.86
N LYS A 425 14.78 17.38 2.75
CA LYS A 425 14.28 18.75 2.66
C LYS A 425 12.77 18.84 2.85
N TYR A 426 12.03 17.93 2.23
CA TYR A 426 10.59 17.84 2.40
C TYR A 426 10.21 17.56 3.86
N ASN A 427 10.86 16.58 4.48
CA ASN A 427 10.61 16.21 5.87
C ASN A 427 10.97 17.34 6.85
N ARG A 428 12.02 18.13 6.60
CA ARG A 428 12.34 19.32 7.41
C ARG A 428 11.23 20.38 7.35
N GLU A 429 10.67 20.62 6.18
CA GLU A 429 9.55 21.57 6.04
C GLU A 429 8.27 21.02 6.67
N ARG A 430 7.98 19.74 6.45
CA ARG A 430 6.81 19.05 7.01
C ARG A 430 6.85 18.97 8.54
N ALA A 431 8.03 18.87 9.14
CA ALA A 431 8.20 18.87 10.59
C ALA A 431 7.71 20.15 11.30
N LYS A 432 7.44 21.22 10.53
CA LYS A 432 6.82 22.46 11.04
C LYS A 432 5.30 22.32 11.26
N ASP A 433 4.68 21.31 10.67
CA ASP A 433 3.26 21.02 10.83
C ASP A 433 3.09 19.87 11.82
N ILE A 434 2.17 20.03 12.77
CA ILE A 434 1.93 19.06 13.82
C ILE A 434 0.74 18.19 13.42
N ASN A 435 0.93 16.87 13.43
CA ASN A 435 -0.17 15.92 13.26
C ASN A 435 -0.56 15.31 14.61
N TYR A 436 -1.58 15.88 15.25
CA TYR A 436 -2.05 15.38 16.54
C TYR A 436 -2.81 14.07 16.42
N LEU A 437 -3.64 13.92 15.40
CA LEU A 437 -4.55 12.77 15.28
C LEU A 437 -3.78 11.46 15.08
N SER A 438 -2.91 11.40 14.08
CA SER A 438 -2.07 10.21 13.90
C SER A 438 -1.08 10.03 15.05
N SER A 439 -0.50 11.12 15.59
CA SER A 439 0.45 11.03 16.72
C SER A 439 -0.16 10.40 17.98
N LEU A 440 -1.47 10.43 18.15
CA LEU A 440 -2.19 9.77 19.22
C LEU A 440 -2.05 8.24 19.17
N PHE A 441 -2.04 7.69 17.94
CA PHE A 441 -2.04 6.26 17.67
C PHE A 441 -0.66 5.69 17.32
N PHE A 442 0.38 6.55 17.31
CA PHE A 442 1.71 6.15 16.85
C PHE A 442 2.70 6.07 18.01
N ASN A 443 3.47 4.98 18.02
CA ASN A 443 4.45 4.69 19.06
C ASN A 443 5.62 5.67 19.00
N GLY A 444 6.11 6.10 20.16
CA GLY A 444 7.20 7.06 20.32
C GLY A 444 6.78 8.52 20.43
N CYS A 445 5.58 8.90 19.97
CA CYS A 445 5.13 10.29 19.98
C CYS A 445 4.88 10.83 21.39
N ILE A 446 4.17 10.07 22.21
CA ILE A 446 3.85 10.42 23.61
C ILE A 446 5.13 10.43 24.43
N GLU A 447 5.96 9.40 24.31
CA GLU A 447 7.20 9.22 25.05
C GLU A 447 8.21 10.33 24.75
N LYS A 448 8.28 10.78 23.49
CA LYS A 448 9.19 11.85 23.07
C LYS A 448 8.57 13.26 23.19
N GLY A 449 7.26 13.36 23.40
CA GLY A 449 6.54 14.63 23.46
C GLY A 449 6.60 15.42 22.14
N LYS A 450 6.55 14.72 21.00
CA LYS A 450 6.72 15.30 19.67
C LYS A 450 5.79 14.65 18.66
N SER A 451 5.43 15.41 17.64
CA SER A 451 4.63 14.90 16.53
C SER A 451 5.38 13.85 15.71
N LEU A 452 4.60 12.95 15.16
CA LEU A 452 5.00 12.02 14.13
C LEU A 452 5.75 12.70 12.96
N THR A 453 5.31 13.87 12.52
CA THR A 453 5.95 14.66 11.46
C THR A 453 7.34 15.18 11.84
N GLN A 454 7.65 15.23 13.12
CA GLN A 454 8.93 15.62 13.68
C GLN A 454 9.87 14.42 13.89
N GLY A 455 9.55 13.26 13.33
CA GLY A 455 10.34 12.05 13.47
C GLY A 455 10.23 11.39 14.84
N ALA A 456 9.14 11.62 15.57
CA ALA A 456 8.95 11.03 16.90
C ALA A 456 8.56 9.56 16.86
N GLY A 457 8.05 9.05 15.73
CA GLY A 457 7.69 7.64 15.60
C GLY A 457 8.85 6.71 15.95
N ASP A 458 8.54 5.53 16.48
CA ASP A 458 9.53 4.49 16.79
C ASP A 458 10.15 3.89 15.55
N ILE A 459 9.36 3.79 14.49
CA ILE A 459 9.79 3.32 13.18
C ILE A 459 9.22 4.26 12.12
N VAL A 460 10.09 4.69 11.21
CA VAL A 460 9.70 5.35 9.97
C VAL A 460 10.44 4.65 8.83
N ILE A 461 9.71 4.04 7.92
CA ILE A 461 10.30 3.43 6.73
C ILE A 461 10.32 4.48 5.63
N ALA A 462 11.51 4.83 5.17
CA ALA A 462 11.70 5.69 4.01
C ALA A 462 12.04 4.82 2.79
N SER A 463 11.11 4.76 1.84
CA SER A 463 11.27 3.96 0.63
C SER A 463 10.90 4.79 -0.59
N PRO A 464 11.85 5.46 -1.27
CA PRO A 464 11.59 6.10 -2.55
C PRO A 464 11.02 5.08 -3.53
N MET A 465 9.99 5.48 -4.26
CA MET A 465 9.38 4.65 -5.29
C MET A 465 10.21 4.72 -6.55
N CYS A 466 10.77 3.58 -6.97
CA CYS A 466 11.62 3.48 -8.14
C CYS A 466 10.81 2.95 -9.32
N MET A 467 10.66 3.78 -10.35
CA MET A 467 9.86 3.44 -11.51
C MET A 467 10.72 3.08 -12.72
N GLY A 468 10.26 2.12 -13.51
CA GLY A 468 10.92 1.71 -14.73
C GLY A 468 12.13 0.78 -14.52
N ILE A 469 12.21 0.09 -13.39
CA ILE A 469 13.32 -0.83 -13.11
C ILE A 469 13.37 -1.99 -14.11
N SER A 470 12.22 -2.52 -14.53
CA SER A 470 12.16 -3.56 -15.57
C SER A 470 12.69 -3.05 -16.91
N ASN A 471 12.38 -1.79 -17.29
CA ASN A 471 12.97 -1.16 -18.49
C ASN A 471 14.48 -1.02 -18.38
N VAL A 472 14.98 -0.70 -17.18
CA VAL A 472 16.43 -0.61 -16.92
C VAL A 472 17.10 -1.96 -17.07
N ILE A 473 16.59 -2.99 -16.40
CA ILE A 473 17.15 -4.35 -16.47
C ILE A 473 17.22 -4.81 -17.92
N ASP A 474 16.12 -4.69 -18.65
CA ASP A 474 16.05 -5.07 -20.07
C ASP A 474 17.00 -4.25 -20.95
N SER A 475 17.13 -2.95 -20.70
CA SER A 475 18.08 -2.10 -21.41
C SER A 475 19.54 -2.51 -21.17
N LEU A 476 19.88 -2.83 -19.93
CA LEU A 476 21.22 -3.32 -19.57
C LEU A 476 21.51 -4.69 -20.22
N ILE A 477 20.51 -5.58 -20.27
CA ILE A 477 20.60 -6.87 -20.96
C ILE A 477 20.87 -6.66 -22.44
N VAL A 478 20.14 -5.78 -23.11
CA VAL A 478 20.30 -5.48 -24.53
C VAL A 478 21.71 -4.98 -24.83
N VAL A 479 22.21 -4.03 -24.04
CA VAL A 479 23.58 -3.51 -24.20
C VAL A 479 24.60 -4.62 -24.00
N LYS A 480 24.47 -5.41 -22.93
CA LYS A 480 25.38 -6.52 -22.64
C LYS A 480 25.37 -7.55 -23.77
N GLN A 481 24.19 -8.02 -24.14
CA GLN A 481 24.02 -9.08 -25.13
C GLN A 481 24.48 -8.67 -26.51
N PHE A 482 23.89 -7.63 -27.06
CA PHE A 482 24.02 -7.34 -28.50
C PHE A 482 25.26 -6.50 -28.85
N VAL A 483 25.68 -5.62 -27.91
CA VAL A 483 26.85 -4.76 -28.17
C VAL A 483 28.14 -5.43 -27.77
N TYR A 484 28.19 -5.99 -26.55
CA TYR A 484 29.45 -6.52 -26.01
C TYR A 484 29.65 -8.02 -26.19
N ASP A 485 28.66 -8.85 -25.88
CA ASP A 485 28.82 -10.31 -25.92
C ASP A 485 28.74 -10.85 -27.37
N GLU A 486 27.69 -10.48 -28.12
CA GLU A 486 27.41 -11.01 -29.47
C GLU A 486 27.95 -10.10 -30.59
N GLN A 487 28.28 -8.85 -30.28
CA GLN A 487 28.76 -7.84 -31.26
C GLN A 487 27.87 -7.76 -32.50
N ALA A 488 26.53 -7.87 -32.29
CA ALA A 488 25.55 -7.88 -33.36
C ALA A 488 25.37 -6.51 -34.05
N PHE A 489 25.62 -5.45 -33.31
CA PHE A 489 25.72 -4.05 -33.74
C PHE A 489 26.61 -3.28 -32.78
N THR A 490 27.12 -2.14 -33.24
CA THR A 490 28.02 -1.30 -32.44
C THR A 490 27.23 -0.43 -31.48
N MET A 491 27.92 0.15 -30.49
CA MET A 491 27.35 1.13 -29.58
C MET A 491 26.91 2.40 -30.32
N GLU A 492 27.67 2.82 -31.35
CA GLU A 492 27.35 3.94 -32.21
C GLU A 492 26.03 3.73 -32.97
N GLU A 493 25.83 2.52 -33.52
CA GLU A 493 24.59 2.15 -34.20
C GLU A 493 23.40 2.16 -33.25
N LEU A 494 23.55 1.63 -32.02
CA LEU A 494 22.49 1.66 -31.00
C LEU A 494 22.16 3.10 -30.59
N VAL A 495 23.16 3.94 -30.35
CA VAL A 495 22.97 5.38 -30.04
C VAL A 495 22.24 6.08 -31.18
N ALA A 496 22.63 5.84 -32.43
CA ALA A 496 21.97 6.43 -33.59
C ALA A 496 20.50 5.97 -33.70
N ALA A 497 20.25 4.69 -33.50
CA ALA A 497 18.89 4.13 -33.51
C ALA A 497 17.97 4.79 -32.46
N LEU A 498 18.48 4.96 -31.23
CA LEU A 498 17.72 5.59 -30.15
C LEU A 498 17.46 7.08 -30.41
N LYS A 499 18.46 7.82 -30.88
CA LYS A 499 18.32 9.25 -31.23
C LYS A 499 17.32 9.49 -32.36
N ASN A 500 17.16 8.52 -33.27
CA ASN A 500 16.18 8.55 -34.34
C ASN A 500 14.86 7.85 -33.98
N ASN A 501 14.63 7.54 -32.70
CA ASN A 501 13.43 6.84 -32.24
C ASN A 501 13.15 5.56 -33.05
N TRP A 502 14.23 4.80 -33.37
CA TRP A 502 14.23 3.58 -34.15
C TRP A 502 13.93 3.75 -35.65
N GLU A 503 13.62 4.96 -36.13
CA GLU A 503 13.35 5.22 -37.54
C GLU A 503 14.63 5.00 -38.37
N GLY A 504 14.54 4.14 -39.40
CA GLY A 504 15.68 3.67 -40.19
C GLY A 504 16.51 2.57 -39.53
N TYR A 505 16.17 2.14 -38.32
CA TYR A 505 16.82 1.08 -37.54
C TYR A 505 15.84 -0.01 -37.08
N GLU A 506 14.74 -0.16 -37.78
CA GLU A 506 13.67 -1.12 -37.46
C GLU A 506 14.19 -2.57 -37.36
N ALA A 507 15.21 -2.90 -38.19
CA ALA A 507 15.85 -4.22 -38.18
C ALA A 507 16.58 -4.50 -36.87
N ILE A 508 17.29 -3.50 -36.32
CA ILE A 508 17.98 -3.58 -35.03
C ILE A 508 16.93 -3.76 -33.91
N ARG A 509 15.89 -2.94 -33.90
CA ARG A 509 14.81 -3.06 -32.92
C ARG A 509 14.11 -4.42 -33.00
N ALA A 510 13.78 -4.89 -34.22
CA ALA A 510 13.16 -6.19 -34.39
C ALA A 510 14.06 -7.35 -33.92
N GLN A 511 15.39 -7.25 -34.14
CA GLN A 511 16.35 -8.21 -33.61
C GLN A 511 16.37 -8.23 -32.08
N ILE A 512 16.42 -7.04 -31.45
CA ILE A 512 16.35 -6.89 -30.00
C ILE A 512 15.08 -7.54 -29.46
N ILE A 513 13.91 -7.14 -29.97
CA ILE A 513 12.61 -7.66 -29.49
C ILE A 513 12.52 -9.18 -29.69
N LYS A 514 13.02 -9.72 -30.80
CA LYS A 514 12.89 -11.14 -31.12
C LYS A 514 13.88 -12.04 -30.37
N LYS A 515 15.12 -11.57 -30.16
CA LYS A 515 16.23 -12.40 -29.67
C LYS A 515 16.77 -11.99 -28.30
N GLY A 516 16.28 -10.90 -27.72
CA GLY A 516 16.75 -10.42 -26.43
C GLY A 516 16.49 -11.43 -25.31
N ASP A 517 17.49 -11.63 -24.46
CA ASP A 517 17.47 -12.47 -23.27
C ASP A 517 16.78 -11.74 -22.10
N PHE A 518 15.63 -11.18 -22.35
CA PHE A 518 14.93 -10.31 -21.41
C PHE A 518 14.64 -10.94 -20.06
N PHE A 519 14.52 -10.10 -19.04
CA PHE A 519 14.19 -10.50 -17.68
C PHE A 519 12.87 -11.29 -17.64
N GLY A 520 12.79 -12.29 -16.76
CA GLY A 520 11.65 -13.21 -16.68
C GLY A 520 11.78 -14.50 -17.48
N ASN A 521 12.88 -14.68 -18.22
CA ASN A 521 13.13 -15.90 -19.00
C ASN A 521 14.07 -16.92 -18.34
N ASP A 522 14.52 -16.66 -17.14
CA ASP A 522 15.43 -17.50 -16.33
C ASP A 522 16.72 -17.89 -17.05
N THR A 523 17.29 -16.97 -17.83
CA THR A 523 18.59 -17.17 -18.44
C THR A 523 19.71 -16.70 -17.51
N ASP A 524 20.90 -17.30 -17.61
CA ASP A 524 22.06 -16.89 -16.80
C ASP A 524 22.40 -15.40 -16.99
N ARG A 525 22.31 -14.90 -18.24
CA ARG A 525 22.59 -13.49 -18.56
C ARG A 525 21.58 -12.56 -17.91
N SER A 526 20.29 -12.81 -18.08
CA SER A 526 19.24 -11.94 -17.53
C SER A 526 19.25 -11.93 -16.02
N ASN A 527 19.42 -13.10 -15.39
CA ASN A 527 19.50 -13.21 -13.94
C ASN A 527 20.74 -12.49 -13.40
N ALA A 528 21.92 -12.66 -14.03
CA ALA A 528 23.15 -12.01 -13.57
C ALA A 528 23.07 -10.48 -13.67
N VAL A 529 22.45 -9.92 -14.73
CA VAL A 529 22.27 -8.46 -14.87
C VAL A 529 21.32 -7.94 -13.79
N ALA A 530 20.19 -8.60 -13.56
CA ALA A 530 19.23 -8.19 -12.55
C ALA A 530 19.84 -8.28 -11.13
N GLN A 531 20.47 -9.41 -10.78
CA GLN A 531 21.17 -9.59 -9.51
C GLN A 531 22.27 -8.57 -9.28
N GLY A 532 23.07 -8.28 -10.32
CA GLY A 532 24.14 -7.28 -10.27
C GLY A 532 23.59 -5.89 -9.97
N LEU A 533 22.46 -5.51 -10.57
CA LEU A 533 21.81 -4.22 -10.28
C LEU A 533 21.35 -4.14 -8.82
N TYR A 534 20.64 -5.16 -8.33
CA TYR A 534 20.15 -5.20 -6.95
C TYR A 534 21.27 -5.27 -5.92
N GLN A 535 22.34 -6.00 -6.22
CA GLN A 535 23.53 -6.03 -5.36
C GLN A 535 24.16 -4.63 -5.23
N ASN A 536 24.30 -3.90 -6.34
CA ASN A 536 24.85 -2.55 -6.32
C ASN A 536 23.92 -1.55 -5.61
N LEU A 537 22.61 -1.70 -5.75
CA LEU A 537 21.63 -0.91 -4.99
C LEU A 537 21.75 -1.20 -3.49
N TYR A 538 21.86 -2.46 -3.10
CA TYR A 538 22.08 -2.85 -1.70
C TYR A 538 23.36 -2.23 -1.12
N GLU A 539 24.49 -2.37 -1.81
CA GLU A 539 25.76 -1.79 -1.37
C GLU A 539 25.71 -0.25 -1.25
N PHE A 540 24.96 0.39 -2.11
CA PHE A 540 24.74 1.83 -2.05
C PHE A 540 23.87 2.27 -0.86
N LEU A 541 22.86 1.45 -0.49
CA LEU A 541 21.83 1.81 0.49
C LEU A 541 22.14 1.38 1.91
N LYS A 542 22.89 0.30 2.11
CA LYS A 542 23.03 -0.39 3.40
C LYS A 542 23.44 0.50 4.58
N ASP A 543 24.19 1.56 4.32
CA ASP A 543 24.68 2.50 5.34
C ASP A 543 23.96 3.86 5.30
N LYS A 544 22.91 4.00 4.48
CA LYS A 544 22.20 5.28 4.35
C LYS A 544 20.97 5.34 5.25
N THR A 545 20.80 6.52 5.85
CA THR A 545 19.65 6.82 6.69
C THR A 545 19.03 8.15 6.28
N ASN A 546 17.73 8.31 6.58
CA ASN A 546 17.04 9.58 6.38
C ASN A 546 17.36 10.58 7.49
N LEU A 547 16.78 11.78 7.42
CA LEU A 547 16.89 12.85 8.42
C LEU A 547 16.65 12.39 9.85
N PHE A 548 15.83 11.38 10.06
CA PHE A 548 15.46 10.87 11.38
C PHE A 548 16.29 9.64 11.82
N GLY A 549 17.27 9.23 11.04
CA GLY A 549 18.15 8.09 11.35
C GLY A 549 17.60 6.72 10.96
N TYR A 550 16.54 6.66 10.15
CA TYR A 550 15.96 5.40 9.68
C TYR A 550 16.59 4.98 8.34
N HIS A 551 16.77 3.67 8.16
CA HIS A 551 17.35 3.12 6.94
C HIS A 551 16.52 3.43 5.70
N TRP A 552 17.22 3.75 4.61
CA TRP A 552 16.62 3.89 3.31
C TRP A 552 16.39 2.51 2.69
N LEU A 553 15.18 2.30 2.21
CA LEU A 553 14.78 1.11 1.47
C LEU A 553 14.37 1.54 0.06
N ILE A 554 14.54 0.68 -0.92
CA ILE A 554 14.01 0.92 -2.27
C ILE A 554 12.72 0.14 -2.44
N GLY A 555 11.66 0.85 -2.83
CA GLY A 555 10.44 0.27 -3.35
C GLY A 555 10.48 0.26 -4.87
N ASP A 556 10.57 -0.92 -5.47
CA ASP A 556 10.52 -1.05 -6.91
C ASP A 556 9.11 -1.32 -7.35
N LEU A 557 8.25 -0.47 -7.13
CA LEU A 557 7.14 -0.84 -7.69
C LEU A 557 5.85 -0.39 -7.61
N MET A 558 5.71 0.56 -6.94
CA MET A 558 4.42 0.98 -6.87
C MET A 558 4.16 2.02 -7.78
N GLY A 559 3.19 2.00 -8.37
CA GLY A 559 2.91 3.13 -9.07
C GLY A 559 1.46 3.53 -8.93
N TYR A 560 1.18 4.64 -8.38
CA TYR A 560 0.07 5.39 -8.86
C TYR A 560 0.25 5.49 -10.38
N ASN A 561 -0.60 4.78 -11.11
CA ASN A 561 -0.52 4.59 -12.58
C ASN A 561 -0.14 5.82 -13.41
N PRO A 562 -0.63 7.04 -13.09
CA PRO A 562 -0.23 8.23 -13.83
C PRO A 562 1.27 8.48 -13.90
N HIS A 563 2.07 8.09 -12.89
CA HIS A 563 3.49 8.41 -12.87
C HIS A 563 4.30 7.64 -13.91
N TYR A 564 3.98 6.37 -14.15
CA TYR A 564 4.62 5.58 -15.20
C TYR A 564 4.37 6.20 -16.59
N LYS A 565 3.15 6.69 -16.80
CA LYS A 565 2.78 7.43 -18.01
C LYS A 565 3.50 8.77 -18.07
N TRP A 566 3.43 9.60 -17.02
CA TRP A 566 4.04 10.95 -17.01
C TRP A 566 5.55 10.92 -17.21
N PHE A 567 6.24 9.96 -16.60
CA PHE A 567 7.66 9.78 -16.79
C PHE A 567 7.95 9.28 -18.22
N GLY A 568 7.23 8.26 -18.69
CA GLY A 568 7.41 7.69 -20.02
C GLY A 568 7.15 8.71 -21.15
N GLU A 569 6.05 9.48 -21.06
CA GLU A 569 5.69 10.51 -22.05
C GLU A 569 6.78 11.56 -22.27
N LYS A 570 7.59 11.83 -21.25
CA LYS A 570 8.67 12.82 -21.30
C LYS A 570 10.02 12.23 -21.69
N MET A 571 10.09 10.93 -21.94
CA MET A 571 11.34 10.22 -22.22
C MET A 571 11.51 9.91 -23.69
N GLU A 572 12.76 9.95 -24.12
CA GLU A 572 13.22 9.47 -25.42
C GLU A 572 13.22 7.93 -25.47
N ALA A 573 13.54 7.36 -26.63
CA ALA A 573 13.64 5.90 -26.82
C ALA A 573 14.72 5.28 -25.93
N THR A 574 14.53 4.02 -25.52
CA THR A 574 15.45 3.26 -24.64
C THR A 574 15.85 1.92 -25.26
N PRO A 575 17.04 1.37 -24.88
CA PRO A 575 17.61 0.15 -25.51
C PRO A 575 16.73 -1.08 -25.46
N ASP A 576 15.82 -1.19 -24.47
CA ASP A 576 14.86 -2.29 -24.33
C ASP A 576 13.80 -2.36 -25.46
N GLY A 577 13.91 -1.46 -26.46
CA GLY A 577 13.04 -1.37 -27.62
C GLY A 577 11.84 -0.43 -27.44
N ARG A 578 11.75 0.31 -26.32
CA ARG A 578 10.71 1.31 -26.06
C ARG A 578 10.88 2.51 -27.00
N PHE A 579 9.79 2.99 -27.57
CA PHE A 579 9.76 4.23 -28.34
C PHE A 579 9.72 5.46 -27.42
N LYS A 580 10.07 6.62 -27.98
CA LYS A 580 9.86 7.92 -27.36
C LYS A 580 8.39 8.10 -26.98
N GLY A 581 8.14 8.57 -25.76
CA GLY A 581 6.79 8.87 -25.28
C GLY A 581 5.98 7.67 -24.78
N GLU A 582 6.43 6.45 -24.99
CA GLU A 582 5.75 5.27 -24.44
C GLU A 582 5.82 5.24 -22.90
N MET A 583 4.77 4.71 -22.27
CA MET A 583 4.70 4.52 -20.82
C MET A 583 5.79 3.56 -20.34
N LEU A 584 6.28 3.74 -19.12
CA LEU A 584 7.18 2.80 -18.44
C LEU A 584 6.40 1.54 -17.99
N LYS A 585 7.09 0.41 -17.87
CA LYS A 585 6.49 -0.86 -17.42
C LYS A 585 6.34 -0.91 -15.91
N PHE A 586 5.24 -1.54 -15.46
CA PHE A 586 4.93 -1.71 -14.05
C PHE A 586 5.72 -2.83 -13.41
N GLY A 587 6.09 -2.62 -12.16
CA GLY A 587 6.48 -3.69 -11.28
C GLY A 587 7.80 -4.38 -11.60
N LEU A 588 8.07 -5.40 -10.79
CA LEU A 588 9.12 -6.36 -11.03
C LEU A 588 8.51 -7.58 -11.72
N GLY A 589 9.02 -7.93 -12.88
CA GLY A 589 8.53 -9.09 -13.61
C GLY A 589 8.54 -8.87 -15.12
N GLN A 590 7.43 -9.22 -15.73
CA GLN A 590 7.30 -9.21 -17.19
C GLN A 590 7.27 -7.80 -17.76
N SER A 591 8.03 -7.59 -18.81
CA SER A 591 8.06 -6.35 -19.57
C SER A 591 7.34 -6.52 -20.90
N GLY A 592 6.01 -6.39 -20.94
CA GLY A 592 5.24 -6.33 -22.18
C GLY A 592 5.47 -7.52 -23.13
N GLY A 593 5.21 -8.74 -22.67
CA GLY A 593 5.29 -9.96 -23.49
C GLY A 593 6.70 -10.43 -23.84
N LYS A 594 7.71 -9.99 -23.10
CA LYS A 594 9.10 -10.38 -23.32
C LYS A 594 9.51 -11.64 -22.55
N ASP A 595 8.76 -12.05 -21.53
CA ASP A 595 8.90 -13.28 -20.76
C ASP A 595 8.26 -14.46 -21.51
N ARG A 596 9.07 -15.22 -22.26
CA ARG A 596 8.58 -16.21 -23.24
C ARG A 596 8.73 -17.65 -22.78
N ASN A 597 9.50 -17.88 -21.70
CA ASN A 597 9.86 -19.23 -21.25
C ASN A 597 8.83 -19.80 -20.25
N GLY A 598 7.68 -19.14 -20.10
CA GLY A 598 6.58 -19.61 -19.25
C GLY A 598 6.68 -19.21 -17.78
N LEU A 599 5.62 -19.52 -17.03
CA LEU A 599 5.42 -19.08 -15.66
C LEU A 599 6.56 -19.48 -14.73
N THR A 600 7.05 -20.72 -14.82
CA THR A 600 8.15 -21.21 -13.97
C THR A 600 9.42 -20.39 -14.17
N ALA A 601 9.77 -20.05 -15.41
CA ALA A 601 10.94 -19.22 -15.69
C ALA A 601 10.80 -17.79 -15.15
N LEU A 602 9.59 -17.20 -15.30
CA LEU A 602 9.29 -15.89 -14.72
C LEU A 602 9.47 -15.91 -13.20
N LEU A 603 8.85 -16.86 -12.51
CA LEU A 603 8.91 -16.97 -11.06
C LEU A 603 10.34 -17.22 -10.55
N ASN A 604 11.11 -18.05 -11.24
CA ASN A 604 12.53 -18.27 -10.93
C ASN A 604 13.36 -17.00 -11.09
N SER A 605 13.15 -16.25 -12.18
CA SER A 605 13.85 -14.96 -12.39
C SER A 605 13.56 -13.97 -11.27
N VAL A 606 12.29 -13.81 -10.90
CA VAL A 606 11.88 -12.89 -9.85
C VAL A 606 12.40 -13.34 -8.47
N ALA A 607 12.38 -14.65 -8.17
CA ALA A 607 12.88 -15.18 -6.91
C ALA A 607 14.39 -14.97 -6.73
N LYS A 608 15.15 -14.96 -7.83
CA LYS A 608 16.61 -14.79 -7.82
C LYS A 608 17.08 -13.34 -7.77
N VAL A 609 16.21 -12.37 -8.08
CA VAL A 609 16.63 -10.99 -8.36
C VAL A 609 17.23 -10.27 -7.16
N ASP A 610 16.75 -10.55 -5.98
CA ASP A 610 17.19 -9.87 -4.75
C ASP A 610 17.93 -10.83 -3.80
N PRO A 611 19.22 -11.09 -4.01
CA PRO A 611 19.98 -12.02 -3.18
C PRO A 611 20.22 -11.50 -1.75
N ASN A 612 20.16 -10.17 -1.54
CA ASN A 612 20.47 -9.52 -0.26
C ASN A 612 19.24 -8.93 0.45
N ALA A 613 18.06 -9.41 0.12
CA ALA A 613 16.81 -9.01 0.76
C ALA A 613 16.56 -7.48 0.76
N ILE A 614 16.93 -6.78 -0.32
CA ILE A 614 16.65 -5.36 -0.50
C ILE A 614 15.13 -5.10 -0.68
N GLY A 615 14.37 -6.13 -0.93
CA GLY A 615 12.93 -6.12 -1.12
C GLY A 615 12.10 -5.83 0.14
N CYS A 616 12.67 -5.17 1.17
CA CYS A 616 11.86 -4.63 2.27
C CYS A 616 10.97 -3.47 1.86
N GLY A 617 11.28 -2.86 0.74
CA GLY A 617 10.38 -1.89 0.12
C GLY A 617 9.20 -2.57 -0.56
N SER A 618 8.39 -1.79 -1.23
CA SER A 618 7.25 -2.32 -1.97
C SER A 618 7.72 -3.12 -3.17
N THR A 619 7.35 -4.39 -3.23
CA THR A 619 7.62 -5.26 -4.37
C THR A 619 6.32 -5.88 -4.84
N VAL A 620 5.94 -5.61 -6.09
CA VAL A 620 4.72 -6.15 -6.68
C VAL A 620 5.04 -7.00 -7.91
N THR A 621 4.70 -8.28 -7.84
CA THR A 621 4.75 -9.20 -8.98
C THR A 621 3.32 -9.49 -9.43
N ASN A 622 2.95 -8.98 -10.60
CA ASN A 622 1.66 -9.25 -11.22
C ASN A 622 1.78 -10.50 -12.10
N LEU A 623 0.88 -11.44 -11.90
CA LEU A 623 0.78 -12.64 -12.75
C LEU A 623 -0.55 -12.61 -13.50
N LEU A 624 -0.48 -12.56 -14.82
CA LEU A 624 -1.61 -12.75 -15.71
C LEU A 624 -1.61 -14.20 -16.17
N MET A 625 -2.66 -14.95 -15.80
CA MET A 625 -2.71 -16.40 -15.97
C MET A 625 -3.94 -16.80 -16.78
N GLU A 626 -3.83 -17.91 -17.53
CA GLU A 626 -4.99 -18.55 -18.15
C GLU A 626 -5.98 -19.01 -17.09
N GLU A 627 -7.26 -18.82 -17.34
CA GLU A 627 -8.34 -19.19 -16.42
C GLU A 627 -8.35 -20.69 -16.10
N GLU A 628 -7.93 -21.53 -17.05
CA GLU A 628 -7.87 -22.98 -16.87
C GLU A 628 -6.94 -23.41 -15.73
N LEU A 629 -5.86 -22.65 -15.47
CA LEU A 629 -4.92 -22.94 -14.36
C LEU A 629 -5.57 -22.87 -12.97
N ILE A 630 -6.74 -22.25 -12.88
CA ILE A 630 -7.46 -22.08 -11.62
C ILE A 630 -8.84 -22.72 -11.59
N THR A 631 -9.45 -22.98 -12.76
CA THR A 631 -10.78 -23.60 -12.84
C THR A 631 -10.70 -25.13 -12.90
N ASN A 632 -9.62 -25.68 -13.43
CA ASN A 632 -9.33 -27.11 -13.42
C ASN A 632 -8.64 -27.48 -12.11
N ASP A 633 -9.24 -28.35 -11.31
CA ASP A 633 -8.74 -28.68 -9.97
C ASP A 633 -7.35 -29.33 -9.97
N ASP A 634 -7.01 -30.16 -10.97
CA ASP A 634 -5.68 -30.79 -11.09
C ASP A 634 -4.59 -29.73 -11.45
N LEU A 635 -4.93 -28.78 -12.30
CA LEU A 635 -4.02 -27.67 -12.65
C LEU A 635 -3.91 -26.68 -11.50
N PHE A 636 -5.01 -26.44 -10.78
CA PHE A 636 -5.00 -25.61 -9.59
C PHE A 636 -4.06 -26.14 -8.52
N ASP A 637 -4.10 -27.45 -8.23
CA ASP A 637 -3.14 -28.06 -7.28
C ASP A 637 -1.69 -27.88 -7.69
N LYS A 638 -1.37 -28.04 -8.99
CA LYS A 638 -0.02 -27.76 -9.51
C LYS A 638 0.36 -26.29 -9.41
N THR A 639 -0.59 -25.40 -9.63
CA THR A 639 -0.39 -23.96 -9.48
C THR A 639 -0.11 -23.59 -8.02
N VAL A 640 -0.82 -24.18 -7.07
CA VAL A 640 -0.53 -24.04 -5.63
C VAL A 640 0.90 -24.45 -5.31
N ASP A 641 1.33 -25.62 -5.78
CA ASP A 641 2.68 -26.13 -5.55
C ASP A 641 3.76 -25.26 -6.19
N LEU A 642 3.49 -24.71 -7.37
CA LEU A 642 4.40 -23.81 -8.07
C LEU A 642 4.56 -22.47 -7.32
N LEU A 643 3.45 -21.86 -6.88
CA LEU A 643 3.46 -20.59 -6.15
C LEU A 643 4.09 -20.75 -4.75
N GLU A 644 3.84 -21.86 -4.08
CA GLU A 644 4.52 -22.16 -2.82
C GLU A 644 6.03 -22.37 -3.03
N THR A 645 6.43 -23.05 -4.10
CA THR A 645 7.85 -23.23 -4.49
C THR A 645 8.50 -21.89 -4.80
N TYR A 646 7.81 -20.98 -5.46
CA TYR A 646 8.27 -19.62 -5.70
C TYR A 646 8.62 -18.91 -4.38
N PHE A 647 7.78 -19.00 -3.37
CA PHE A 647 8.07 -18.43 -2.05
C PHE A 647 9.25 -19.12 -1.36
N LYS A 648 9.31 -20.45 -1.39
CA LYS A 648 10.44 -21.22 -0.86
C LYS A 648 11.78 -20.85 -1.53
N ASN A 649 11.74 -20.45 -2.79
CA ASN A 649 12.91 -20.00 -3.56
C ASN A 649 13.27 -18.52 -3.36
N GLY A 650 12.54 -17.79 -2.53
CA GLY A 650 12.84 -16.39 -2.19
C GLY A 650 12.00 -15.34 -2.90
N GLY A 651 10.95 -15.73 -3.60
CA GLY A 651 9.95 -14.79 -4.11
C GLY A 651 9.34 -13.97 -2.98
N VAL A 652 9.08 -12.69 -3.21
CA VAL A 652 8.63 -11.75 -2.15
C VAL A 652 7.13 -11.62 -2.12
N HIS A 653 6.49 -11.49 -3.27
CA HIS A 653 5.08 -11.16 -3.41
C HIS A 653 4.53 -11.67 -4.74
N PHE A 654 3.27 -11.99 -4.78
CA PHE A 654 2.50 -12.11 -6.03
C PHE A 654 1.03 -11.73 -5.83
N GLN A 655 0.41 -11.33 -6.93
CA GLN A 655 -1.02 -11.14 -7.06
C GLN A 655 -1.47 -11.60 -8.44
N LEU A 656 -2.72 -12.06 -8.54
CA LEU A 656 -3.20 -12.84 -9.67
C LEU A 656 -4.29 -12.11 -10.45
N THR A 657 -4.26 -12.24 -11.76
CA THR A 657 -5.34 -11.91 -12.67
C THR A 657 -5.58 -13.08 -13.60
N TYR A 658 -6.82 -13.52 -13.71
CA TYR A 658 -7.21 -14.62 -14.57
C TYR A 658 -8.14 -14.08 -15.64
N VAL A 659 -7.62 -13.89 -16.84
CA VAL A 659 -8.37 -13.41 -17.98
C VAL A 659 -7.60 -13.70 -19.26
N SER A 660 -8.28 -14.07 -20.32
CA SER A 660 -7.63 -14.26 -21.60
C SER A 660 -7.27 -12.90 -22.25
N LYS A 661 -6.23 -12.90 -23.08
CA LYS A 661 -5.86 -11.71 -23.84
C LYS A 661 -6.98 -11.27 -24.78
N GLU A 662 -7.69 -12.23 -25.35
CA GLU A 662 -8.83 -12.01 -26.23
C GLU A 662 -9.96 -11.27 -25.53
N ASP A 663 -10.24 -11.60 -24.27
CA ASP A 663 -11.29 -10.94 -23.49
C ASP A 663 -10.88 -9.53 -23.06
N LEU A 664 -9.60 -9.28 -22.77
CA LEU A 664 -9.08 -7.93 -22.54
C LEU A 664 -9.23 -7.06 -23.81
N ILE A 665 -8.91 -7.61 -25.00
CA ILE A 665 -9.07 -6.91 -26.28
C ILE A 665 -10.55 -6.60 -26.55
N LYS A 666 -11.45 -7.57 -26.31
CA LYS A 666 -12.90 -7.36 -26.45
C LYS A 666 -13.39 -6.29 -25.47
N ALA A 667 -12.96 -6.36 -24.21
CA ALA A 667 -13.34 -5.40 -23.20
C ALA A 667 -12.88 -3.97 -23.53
N LYS A 668 -11.71 -3.82 -24.15
CA LYS A 668 -11.24 -2.52 -24.65
C LYS A 668 -12.10 -2.02 -25.82
N ALA A 669 -12.52 -2.92 -26.72
CA ALA A 669 -13.32 -2.59 -27.90
C ALA A 669 -14.80 -2.30 -27.57
N SER A 670 -15.39 -2.99 -26.59
CA SER A 670 -16.79 -2.91 -26.19
C SER A 670 -16.92 -2.75 -24.67
N PRO A 671 -16.52 -1.60 -24.10
CA PRO A 671 -16.46 -1.39 -22.63
C PRO A 671 -17.81 -1.60 -21.93
N GLU A 672 -18.91 -1.28 -22.57
CA GLU A 672 -20.28 -1.42 -22.02
C GLU A 672 -20.69 -2.86 -21.77
N GLU A 673 -20.11 -3.84 -22.49
CA GLU A 673 -20.40 -5.26 -22.32
C GLU A 673 -19.53 -5.92 -21.26
N HIS A 674 -18.45 -5.24 -20.82
CA HIS A 674 -17.42 -5.79 -19.93
C HIS A 674 -17.21 -4.96 -18.66
N GLN A 675 -18.24 -4.27 -18.17
CA GLN A 675 -18.13 -3.35 -17.04
C GLN A 675 -17.70 -4.03 -15.72
N SER A 676 -17.88 -5.33 -15.59
CA SER A 676 -17.52 -6.10 -14.40
C SER A 676 -16.09 -6.66 -14.42
N LEU A 677 -15.38 -6.58 -15.56
CA LEU A 677 -14.04 -7.15 -15.70
C LEU A 677 -13.04 -6.40 -14.82
N ARG A 678 -12.43 -7.12 -13.90
CA ARG A 678 -11.40 -6.58 -12.99
C ARG A 678 -10.04 -7.19 -13.25
N VAL A 679 -9.02 -6.36 -13.12
CA VAL A 679 -7.62 -6.75 -13.29
C VAL A 679 -6.75 -6.21 -12.15
N ARG A 680 -5.70 -6.91 -11.81
CA ARG A 680 -4.62 -6.38 -10.98
C ARG A 680 -3.76 -5.42 -11.81
N VAL A 681 -3.59 -4.23 -11.29
CA VAL A 681 -2.83 -3.18 -11.99
C VAL A 681 -1.41 -3.10 -11.44
N SER A 682 -1.25 -2.59 -10.23
CA SER A 682 0.05 -2.48 -9.58
C SER A 682 -0.17 -2.39 -8.06
N GLY A 683 -0.30 -3.54 -7.40
CA GLY A 683 -0.59 -3.64 -5.97
C GLY A 683 -2.05 -3.44 -5.59
N PHE A 684 -2.92 -3.10 -6.53
CA PHE A 684 -4.36 -2.98 -6.35
C PHE A 684 -5.11 -3.51 -7.58
N SER A 685 -6.43 -3.70 -7.46
CA SER A 685 -7.31 -4.09 -8.56
C SER A 685 -8.27 -2.97 -8.93
N ASP A 686 -8.61 -2.88 -10.22
CA ASP A 686 -9.61 -1.94 -10.71
C ASP A 686 -10.40 -2.51 -11.88
N TYR A 687 -11.49 -1.86 -12.27
CA TYR A 687 -12.20 -2.22 -13.47
C TYR A 687 -11.37 -1.90 -14.72
N PHE A 688 -11.14 -2.92 -15.54
CA PHE A 688 -10.31 -2.78 -16.73
C PHE A 688 -10.82 -1.67 -17.67
N VAL A 689 -12.14 -1.58 -17.85
CA VAL A 689 -12.78 -0.59 -18.73
C VAL A 689 -12.70 0.85 -18.21
N LYS A 690 -12.41 1.04 -16.93
CA LYS A 690 -12.23 2.37 -16.31
C LYS A 690 -10.78 2.84 -16.32
N LEU A 691 -9.85 1.96 -16.63
CA LEU A 691 -8.44 2.30 -16.72
C LEU A 691 -8.18 3.21 -17.92
N HIS A 692 -7.18 4.08 -17.77
CA HIS A 692 -6.68 4.86 -18.90
C HIS A 692 -6.19 3.93 -20.02
N GLU A 693 -6.40 4.30 -21.28
CA GLU A 693 -6.08 3.49 -22.46
C GLU A 693 -4.65 2.92 -22.44
N ALA A 694 -3.65 3.73 -22.11
CA ALA A 694 -2.25 3.28 -22.01
C ALA A 694 -2.04 2.19 -20.96
N ILE A 695 -2.84 2.17 -19.90
CA ILE A 695 -2.78 1.15 -18.85
C ILE A 695 -3.50 -0.12 -19.30
N GLN A 696 -4.62 0.02 -20.03
CA GLN A 696 -5.29 -1.11 -20.67
C GLN A 696 -4.33 -1.81 -21.64
N ASP A 697 -3.60 -1.04 -22.46
CA ASP A 697 -2.60 -1.58 -23.38
C ASP A 697 -1.47 -2.31 -22.66
N GLU A 698 -0.96 -1.74 -21.58
CA GLU A 698 0.06 -2.39 -20.76
C GLU A 698 -0.44 -3.74 -20.19
N VAL A 699 -1.67 -3.80 -19.69
CA VAL A 699 -2.25 -5.06 -19.20
C VAL A 699 -2.44 -6.07 -20.33
N ILE A 700 -2.91 -5.64 -21.49
CA ILE A 700 -3.07 -6.49 -22.70
C ILE A 700 -1.72 -7.02 -23.20
N GLU A 701 -0.65 -6.23 -23.08
CA GLU A 701 0.69 -6.63 -23.50
C GLU A 701 1.35 -7.65 -22.57
N ARG A 702 0.88 -7.80 -21.34
CA ARG A 702 1.43 -8.81 -20.42
C ARG A 702 1.32 -10.21 -21.02
N THR A 703 2.30 -11.03 -20.77
CA THR A 703 2.25 -12.43 -21.17
C THR A 703 1.18 -13.15 -20.34
N VAL A 704 0.25 -13.80 -21.03
CA VAL A 704 -0.68 -14.72 -20.34
C VAL A 704 0.05 -16.02 -20.10
N GLN A 705 0.24 -16.34 -18.85
CA GLN A 705 0.96 -17.55 -18.41
C GLN A 705 0.05 -18.78 -18.53
N LYS A 706 0.58 -19.86 -19.13
CA LYS A 706 -0.12 -21.12 -19.41
C LYS A 706 0.37 -22.26 -18.55
#